data_72df31033d9df1180cdb5f7181d54e74
#
_entry.id   72df31033d9df1180cdb5f7181d54e74
#
_cell.length_a   1.000
_cell.length_b   1.000
_cell.length_c   1.000
_cell.angle_alpha   90.00
_cell.angle_beta   90.00
_cell.angle_gamma   90.00
#
_symmetry.space_group_name_H-M   'P 1'
#
loop_
_entity.id
_entity.type
_entity.pdbx_description
1 polymer ?
#
loop_
_entity_poly.entity_id
_entity_poly.type
_entity_poly.pdbx_seq_one_letter_code
_entity_poly.pdbx_strand_id
1 'polypeptide(L)'
;MQFRFAPVRLRLLAAAIACSFIQIPLHAQEAPLQPVKKADTGNQPEQTIEQVEVKGAAAYDPRRDDTATKIVVTQEEIVKYGDTSVTDVLKRVPGITINSSNGRGGEIRMRGMGAGYTQVLVNGERAPAGFSMDSLAPDSIERIEVLRAASAEFSTQSVAGTVNIVLKKAIRSGQREVKLAMRRTSSGMQGPNANLQLSDKVGKMSYSISASATHESYDRSATVYEDAFSASGQQIQARSTLGVEDGAFSFVNLAPRLNWTLENGDTLTSQSFLNTMRFKTRTGETATTSIGTPATFTDLALSNQARNSFYRTEVNWVHKMEAGAKLDMKLGVQGGQNEMTQRRLTPGGAARPLDNLIVTDGEDRGMSSTGKYAKTIFAGHALGLGWDGGYNTRDDTRLETEAGLPVFPGLADGEEFEAQVARLALYAQDEWSLTPRLSVYLGARWEGIRTRTAGNTFETGRSRSSVWSPVLQTLWKIPETKGDQVRFAVTRTYKAPGVQSLIPRRQTSVDNRSTDPDYQGNPDLQPELALGFDASYEHYWAEGALLSASVSTRRSDGYTRYLVGFDGARWVAMPMNAGRATTRGLELEAKFPLKALIDGAPAIDLRASVSRNWSEVEGVPGPGNRLDSQTPLSANLGIDYKVGKVSTGASFAYKDGMQVRLSERQSAVTDTRRDLEAYVLYKFSPKLQLRVAGQNLLDEDFTASNSYLEEGRGLVLRRSAYPVGVTLRATVEAKF
;
A
#
# COMPACT_ATOMS: atom_id res chain seq x y z
N MET A 1 -33.33 6.23 34.40
CA MET A 1 -34.14 5.80 33.26
C MET A 1 -33.35 4.71 32.52
N GLN A 2 -33.82 3.46 32.55
CA GLN A 2 -33.13 2.31 31.96
C GLN A 2 -33.42 2.29 30.46
N PHE A 3 -32.43 2.48 29.63
CA PHE A 3 -32.58 2.21 28.19
C PHE A 3 -32.13 0.76 27.90
N ARG A 4 -33.10 -0.03 27.49
CA ARG A 4 -32.91 -1.38 26.96
C ARG A 4 -32.42 -1.27 25.51
N PHE A 5 -31.19 -1.67 25.25
CA PHE A 5 -30.72 -1.91 23.88
C PHE A 5 -31.15 -3.31 23.42
N ALA A 6 -31.89 -3.35 22.32
CA ALA A 6 -32.35 -4.60 21.69
C ALA A 6 -31.19 -5.20 20.83
N PRO A 7 -30.96 -6.53 20.87
CA PRO A 7 -29.92 -7.20 20.12
C PRO A 7 -30.44 -7.66 18.74
N VAL A 8 -30.48 -6.80 17.74
CA VAL A 8 -30.95 -7.16 16.39
C VAL A 8 -29.85 -7.41 15.37
N ARG A 9 -28.60 -7.07 15.65
CA ARG A 9 -27.54 -7.02 14.60
C ARG A 9 -26.60 -8.22 14.53
N LEU A 10 -26.72 -9.22 15.38
CA LEU A 10 -25.80 -10.40 15.32
C LEU A 10 -26.33 -11.52 14.39
N ARG A 11 -27.59 -11.44 13.90
CA ARG A 11 -28.18 -12.50 13.07
C ARG A 11 -27.87 -12.45 11.59
N LEU A 12 -27.42 -11.31 11.06
CA LEU A 12 -27.03 -11.19 9.63
C LEU A 12 -25.62 -11.73 9.33
N LEU A 13 -24.69 -11.69 10.30
CA LEU A 13 -23.36 -12.29 10.12
C LEU A 13 -23.39 -13.82 10.17
N ALA A 14 -24.33 -14.39 10.94
CA ALA A 14 -24.53 -15.85 11.02
C ALA A 14 -25.19 -16.42 9.76
N ALA A 15 -26.03 -15.65 9.06
CA ALA A 15 -26.70 -16.10 7.83
C ALA A 15 -25.75 -16.19 6.63
N ALA A 16 -24.73 -15.33 6.54
CA ALA A 16 -23.73 -15.40 5.47
C ALA A 16 -22.74 -16.58 5.62
N ILE A 17 -22.55 -17.07 6.85
CA ILE A 17 -21.70 -18.24 7.15
C ILE A 17 -22.51 -19.55 7.03
N ALA A 18 -23.81 -19.53 7.31
CA ALA A 18 -24.65 -20.74 7.29
C ALA A 18 -24.97 -21.27 5.87
N CYS A 19 -24.90 -20.44 4.83
CA CYS A 19 -25.12 -20.89 3.44
C CYS A 19 -23.95 -21.62 2.80
N SER A 20 -22.80 -21.76 3.48
CA SER A 20 -21.60 -22.39 2.93
C SER A 20 -21.31 -23.80 3.44
N PHE A 21 -22.09 -24.33 4.38
CA PHE A 21 -21.92 -25.70 4.89
C PHE A 21 -23.10 -26.59 4.52
N ILE A 22 -23.11 -27.06 3.26
CA ILE A 22 -23.91 -28.24 2.88
C ILE A 22 -23.11 -29.46 3.32
N GLN A 23 -23.62 -30.17 4.32
CA GLN A 23 -23.12 -31.48 4.75
C GLN A 23 -23.37 -32.49 3.66
N ILE A 24 -22.31 -33.00 3.04
CA ILE A 24 -22.35 -34.19 2.17
C ILE A 24 -21.99 -35.38 3.06
N PRO A 25 -22.85 -36.40 3.22
CA PRO A 25 -22.49 -37.61 3.98
C PRO A 25 -21.47 -38.43 3.20
N LEU A 26 -20.32 -38.73 3.79
CA LEU A 26 -19.39 -39.71 3.31
C LEU A 26 -19.96 -41.14 3.50
N HIS A 27 -20.34 -41.77 2.43
CA HIS A 27 -20.45 -43.22 2.40
C HIS A 27 -19.26 -43.79 1.61
N ALA A 28 -18.29 -44.33 2.31
CA ALA A 28 -17.25 -45.17 1.71
C ALA A 28 -17.80 -46.58 1.54
N GLN A 29 -17.97 -47.03 0.29
CA GLN A 29 -18.13 -48.43 -0.05
C GLN A 29 -16.81 -48.91 -0.65
N GLU A 30 -16.17 -49.82 0.08
CA GLU A 30 -15.04 -50.62 -0.42
C GLU A 30 -15.54 -51.62 -1.46
N ALA A 31 -14.96 -51.60 -2.65
CA ALA A 31 -15.12 -52.68 -3.65
C ALA A 31 -13.85 -53.55 -3.67
N PRO A 32 -13.97 -54.90 -3.77
CA PRO A 32 -12.85 -55.82 -3.65
C PRO A 32 -12.01 -55.87 -4.93
N LEU A 33 -10.70 -55.89 -4.74
CA LEU A 33 -9.69 -56.05 -5.78
C LEU A 33 -9.73 -57.47 -6.38
N GLN A 34 -9.90 -57.58 -7.70
CA GLN A 34 -9.64 -58.78 -8.45
C GLN A 34 -8.18 -58.87 -8.93
N PRO A 35 -7.55 -60.07 -8.96
CA PRO A 35 -6.14 -60.21 -9.33
C PRO A 35 -5.95 -60.17 -10.84
N VAL A 36 -4.99 -59.37 -11.29
CA VAL A 36 -4.57 -59.26 -12.71
C VAL A 36 -3.61 -60.40 -13.03
N LYS A 37 -3.93 -61.20 -14.06
CA LYS A 37 -3.08 -62.23 -14.64
C LYS A 37 -1.83 -61.63 -15.31
N LYS A 38 -0.65 -62.22 -15.00
CA LYS A 38 0.61 -61.99 -15.72
C LYS A 38 0.47 -62.46 -17.17
N ALA A 39 0.81 -61.56 -18.10
CA ALA A 39 1.02 -61.91 -19.50
C ALA A 39 2.52 -61.99 -19.81
N ASP A 40 2.83 -62.91 -20.68
CA ASP A 40 4.13 -63.44 -21.05
C ASP A 40 5.02 -62.43 -21.79
N THR A 41 6.31 -62.51 -21.54
CA THR A 41 7.36 -61.69 -22.15
C THR A 41 7.72 -62.20 -23.53
N GLY A 42 7.31 -61.47 -24.56
CA GLY A 42 7.82 -61.65 -25.95
C GLY A 42 8.88 -60.58 -26.24
N ASN A 43 10.04 -61.05 -26.66
CA ASN A 43 11.21 -60.26 -27.07
C ASN A 43 10.87 -59.27 -28.22
N GLN A 44 11.04 -57.95 -28.00
CA GLN A 44 11.11 -56.96 -29.07
C GLN A 44 12.42 -56.15 -28.95
N PRO A 45 13.05 -55.79 -30.09
CA PRO A 45 14.36 -55.15 -30.10
C PRO A 45 14.31 -53.73 -29.52
N GLU A 46 15.34 -53.38 -28.74
CA GLU A 46 15.58 -52.01 -28.21
C GLU A 46 15.56 -50.99 -29.34
N GLN A 47 14.51 -50.17 -29.39
CA GLN A 47 14.55 -48.94 -30.12
C GLN A 47 15.27 -47.89 -29.26
N THR A 48 16.44 -47.48 -29.74
CA THR A 48 17.16 -46.30 -29.24
C THR A 48 16.24 -45.11 -29.33
N ILE A 49 15.75 -44.62 -28.18
CA ILE A 49 15.02 -43.38 -28.11
C ILE A 49 16.04 -42.25 -28.33
N GLU A 50 16.08 -41.69 -29.53
CA GLU A 50 16.73 -40.38 -29.74
C GLU A 50 16.07 -39.40 -28.78
N GLN A 51 16.85 -38.89 -27.82
CA GLN A 51 16.46 -37.75 -27.00
C GLN A 51 16.31 -36.56 -27.95
N VAL A 52 15.07 -36.24 -28.32
CA VAL A 52 14.73 -34.97 -28.95
C VAL A 52 14.88 -33.92 -27.86
N GLU A 53 16.02 -33.24 -27.86
CA GLU A 53 16.25 -32.05 -27.07
C GLU A 53 15.29 -30.97 -27.61
N VAL A 54 14.07 -30.90 -27.05
CA VAL A 54 13.16 -29.81 -27.28
C VAL A 54 13.80 -28.58 -26.61
N LYS A 55 14.56 -27.80 -27.37
CA LYS A 55 14.91 -26.43 -26.97
C LYS A 55 13.59 -25.67 -26.86
N GLY A 56 13.01 -25.69 -25.66
CA GLY A 56 11.80 -24.93 -25.36
C GLY A 56 12.03 -23.46 -25.73
N ALA A 57 11.04 -22.88 -26.40
CA ALA A 57 10.99 -21.42 -26.55
C ALA A 57 11.25 -20.78 -25.19
N ALA A 58 12.12 -19.77 -25.14
CA ALA A 58 12.48 -19.09 -23.91
C ALA A 58 11.19 -18.76 -23.13
N ALA A 59 11.15 -19.14 -21.85
CA ALA A 59 9.97 -18.95 -21.02
C ALA A 59 9.55 -17.47 -21.06
N TYR A 60 8.26 -17.22 -21.30
CA TYR A 60 7.70 -15.87 -21.30
C TYR A 60 7.96 -15.19 -19.96
N ASP A 61 8.63 -14.04 -20.01
CA ASP A 61 8.88 -13.17 -18.87
C ASP A 61 8.07 -11.87 -19.04
N PRO A 62 7.04 -11.65 -18.18
CA PRO A 62 6.19 -10.46 -18.29
C PRO A 62 6.94 -9.13 -18.20
N ARG A 63 8.07 -9.07 -17.49
CA ARG A 63 8.89 -7.87 -17.43
C ARG A 63 9.59 -7.60 -18.76
N ARG A 64 10.12 -8.65 -19.38
CA ARG A 64 10.90 -8.56 -20.62
C ARG A 64 10.01 -8.47 -21.87
N ASP A 65 8.92 -9.23 -21.89
CA ASP A 65 8.18 -9.50 -23.12
C ASP A 65 6.94 -8.62 -23.32
N ASP A 66 6.34 -8.07 -22.24
CA ASP A 66 5.21 -7.15 -22.34
C ASP A 66 5.67 -5.75 -22.80
N THR A 67 4.81 -5.07 -23.60
CA THR A 67 5.06 -3.70 -24.05
C THR A 67 5.03 -2.70 -22.87
N ALA A 68 4.14 -2.94 -21.91
CA ALA A 68 4.02 -2.09 -20.72
C ALA A 68 5.26 -2.15 -19.82
N THR A 69 5.77 -0.98 -19.42
CA THR A 69 6.93 -0.87 -18.51
C THR A 69 6.52 -1.26 -17.10
N LYS A 70 6.91 -2.48 -16.68
CA LYS A 70 6.60 -3.00 -15.35
C LYS A 70 7.74 -3.79 -14.74
N ILE A 71 7.80 -3.80 -13.40
CA ILE A 71 8.59 -4.76 -12.62
C ILE A 71 7.63 -5.83 -12.13
N VAL A 72 8.01 -7.09 -12.22
CA VAL A 72 7.25 -8.21 -11.67
C VAL A 72 8.07 -8.85 -10.57
N VAL A 73 7.53 -8.85 -9.35
CA VAL A 73 8.08 -9.59 -8.20
C VAL A 73 7.34 -10.91 -8.14
N THR A 74 8.04 -12.00 -8.41
CA THR A 74 7.45 -13.35 -8.43
C THR A 74 7.15 -13.85 -7.02
N GLN A 75 6.32 -14.90 -6.92
CA GLN A 75 6.04 -15.50 -5.62
C GLN A 75 7.30 -16.00 -4.92
N GLU A 76 8.24 -16.59 -5.65
CA GLU A 76 9.50 -17.08 -5.09
C GLU A 76 10.29 -15.92 -4.45
N GLU A 77 10.32 -14.77 -5.10
CA GLU A 77 10.95 -13.57 -4.56
C GLU A 77 10.20 -13.01 -3.33
N ILE A 78 8.86 -13.04 -3.36
CA ILE A 78 8.01 -12.59 -2.25
C ILE A 78 8.26 -13.39 -0.98
N VAL A 79 8.33 -14.72 -1.09
CA VAL A 79 8.49 -15.60 0.09
C VAL A 79 9.96 -15.84 0.47
N LYS A 80 10.90 -15.40 -0.36
CA LYS A 80 12.34 -15.67 -0.21
C LYS A 80 12.89 -15.20 1.14
N TYR A 81 12.45 -14.01 1.59
CA TYR A 81 12.92 -13.38 2.81
C TYR A 81 12.08 -13.69 4.05
N GLY A 82 10.92 -14.37 3.87
CA GLY A 82 9.99 -14.70 4.94
C GLY A 82 9.32 -13.50 5.55
N ASP A 83 9.11 -12.50 4.73
CA ASP A 83 8.32 -11.34 5.11
C ASP A 83 6.94 -11.76 5.59
N THR A 84 6.43 -11.05 6.57
CA THR A 84 5.07 -11.26 7.07
C THR A 84 4.10 -10.22 6.54
N SER A 85 4.63 -9.20 5.84
CA SER A 85 3.83 -8.13 5.23
C SER A 85 4.26 -7.86 3.78
N VAL A 86 3.33 -7.38 2.98
CA VAL A 86 3.59 -6.90 1.61
C VAL A 86 4.50 -5.69 1.62
N THR A 87 4.39 -4.86 2.63
CA THR A 87 5.21 -3.66 2.82
C THR A 87 6.69 -4.01 2.92
N ASP A 88 7.04 -5.08 3.65
CA ASP A 88 8.42 -5.55 3.75
C ASP A 88 8.97 -6.05 2.41
N VAL A 89 8.15 -6.73 1.61
CA VAL A 89 8.51 -7.14 0.25
C VAL A 89 8.81 -5.92 -0.63
N LEU A 90 7.93 -4.92 -0.58
CA LEU A 90 8.01 -3.73 -1.45
C LEU A 90 9.20 -2.82 -1.12
N LYS A 91 9.71 -2.80 0.11
CA LYS A 91 10.93 -2.04 0.48
C LYS A 91 12.14 -2.39 -0.41
N ARG A 92 12.17 -3.62 -0.93
CA ARG A 92 13.29 -4.12 -1.75
C ARG A 92 13.08 -3.96 -3.25
N VAL A 93 11.93 -3.44 -3.66
CA VAL A 93 11.61 -3.23 -5.08
C VAL A 93 12.23 -1.90 -5.56
N PRO A 94 12.97 -1.90 -6.67
CA PRO A 94 13.57 -0.68 -7.22
C PRO A 94 12.55 0.43 -7.47
N GLY A 95 12.91 1.68 -7.09
CA GLY A 95 12.04 2.84 -7.28
C GLY A 95 10.87 2.94 -6.30
N ILE A 96 10.71 1.97 -5.39
CA ILE A 96 9.74 2.03 -4.29
C ILE A 96 10.41 2.46 -3.00
N THR A 97 9.77 3.35 -2.28
CA THR A 97 10.13 3.73 -0.91
C THR A 97 8.90 3.58 -0.02
N ILE A 98 9.12 3.09 1.20
CA ILE A 98 8.09 3.03 2.22
C ILE A 98 8.31 4.18 3.19
N ASN A 99 7.30 4.98 3.41
CA ASN A 99 7.36 6.07 4.38
C ASN A 99 6.48 5.76 5.58
N SER A 100 7.11 5.57 6.72
CA SER A 100 6.46 5.34 8.00
C SER A 100 6.70 6.56 8.87
N SER A 101 5.65 7.22 9.34
CA SER A 101 5.78 8.39 10.23
C SER A 101 6.18 8.05 11.66
N ASN A 102 5.99 6.80 12.08
CA ASN A 102 6.19 6.38 13.47
C ASN A 102 6.80 4.97 13.57
N GLY A 103 7.52 4.50 12.52
CA GLY A 103 8.04 3.13 12.49
C GLY A 103 6.98 2.04 12.31
N ARG A 104 5.72 2.41 12.09
CA ARG A 104 4.58 1.49 11.89
C ARG A 104 3.89 1.75 10.57
N GLY A 105 3.55 0.64 9.90
CA GLY A 105 2.93 0.69 8.60
C GLY A 105 3.81 1.47 7.64
N GLY A 106 3.34 1.77 6.49
CA GLY A 106 4.10 2.62 5.60
C GLY A 106 3.30 2.89 4.34
N GLU A 107 3.32 4.13 3.92
CA GLU A 107 2.77 4.48 2.65
C GLU A 107 3.75 4.11 1.54
N ILE A 108 3.25 3.38 0.55
CA ILE A 108 4.02 3.00 -0.63
C ILE A 108 4.17 4.22 -1.53
N ARG A 109 5.40 4.59 -1.82
CA ARG A 109 5.74 5.72 -2.67
C ARG A 109 6.63 5.28 -3.81
N MET A 110 6.37 5.80 -4.99
CA MET A 110 7.19 5.60 -6.17
C MET A 110 7.83 6.92 -6.60
N ARG A 111 9.03 6.86 -7.19
CA ARG A 111 9.73 8.04 -7.74
C ARG A 111 9.91 9.17 -6.74
N GLY A 112 10.00 8.83 -5.47
CA GLY A 112 10.11 9.81 -4.41
C GLY A 112 8.90 10.72 -4.22
N MET A 113 7.77 10.50 -4.93
CA MET A 113 6.57 11.34 -4.79
C MET A 113 5.84 11.03 -3.48
N GLY A 114 5.10 12.02 -2.97
CA GLY A 114 4.41 11.96 -1.68
C GLY A 114 3.16 11.06 -1.66
N ALA A 115 2.35 11.29 -0.64
CA ALA A 115 1.10 10.56 -0.39
C ALA A 115 0.09 10.65 -1.54
N GLY A 116 -0.55 9.54 -1.87
CA GLY A 116 -1.64 9.47 -2.86
C GLY A 116 -1.21 9.56 -4.33
N TYR A 117 0.10 9.59 -4.63
CA TYR A 117 0.60 9.57 -6.01
C TYR A 117 0.84 8.16 -6.55
N THR A 118 1.02 7.18 -5.67
CA THR A 118 1.12 5.76 -6.02
C THR A 118 -0.23 5.08 -5.80
N GLN A 119 -0.75 4.46 -6.85
CA GLN A 119 -1.97 3.66 -6.73
C GLN A 119 -1.63 2.25 -6.27
N VAL A 120 -2.41 1.72 -5.34
CA VAL A 120 -2.33 0.32 -4.91
C VAL A 120 -3.59 -0.40 -5.30
N LEU A 121 -3.42 -1.53 -6.00
CA LEU A 121 -4.50 -2.39 -6.48
C LEU A 121 -4.35 -3.79 -5.89
N VAL A 122 -5.46 -4.47 -5.69
CA VAL A 122 -5.52 -5.91 -5.40
C VAL A 122 -6.34 -6.56 -6.50
N ASN A 123 -5.74 -7.48 -7.26
CA ASN A 123 -6.35 -8.09 -8.45
C ASN A 123 -6.89 -7.06 -9.48
N GLY A 124 -6.17 -5.94 -9.66
CA GLY A 124 -6.55 -4.87 -10.58
C GLY A 124 -7.59 -3.88 -10.04
N GLU A 125 -8.13 -4.11 -8.85
CA GLU A 125 -9.12 -3.25 -8.19
C GLU A 125 -8.46 -2.37 -7.13
N ARG A 126 -8.96 -1.17 -6.93
CA ARG A 126 -8.49 -0.29 -5.86
C ARG A 126 -8.65 -0.94 -4.50
N ALA A 127 -7.61 -0.88 -3.71
CA ALA A 127 -7.71 -1.21 -2.30
C ALA A 127 -8.74 -0.27 -1.63
N PRO A 128 -9.68 -0.81 -0.86
CA PRO A 128 -10.73 0.00 -0.22
C PRO A 128 -10.15 0.93 0.86
N ALA A 129 -10.93 1.95 1.23
CA ALA A 129 -10.57 2.83 2.33
C ALA A 129 -10.35 2.01 3.63
N GLY A 130 -9.26 2.30 4.35
CA GLY A 130 -8.92 1.56 5.57
C GLY A 130 -8.25 0.19 5.35
N PHE A 131 -8.06 -0.25 4.12
CA PHE A 131 -7.33 -1.46 3.82
C PHE A 131 -5.84 -1.30 4.17
N SER A 132 -5.33 -2.17 5.03
CA SER A 132 -3.92 -2.25 5.33
C SER A 132 -3.24 -3.29 4.44
N MET A 133 -2.17 -2.90 3.76
CA MET A 133 -1.34 -3.82 2.99
C MET A 133 -0.73 -4.94 3.85
N ASP A 134 -0.47 -4.64 5.10
CA ASP A 134 0.07 -5.60 6.07
C ASP A 134 -0.96 -6.66 6.47
N SER A 135 -2.23 -6.48 6.07
CA SER A 135 -3.28 -7.49 6.25
C SER A 135 -3.19 -8.64 5.24
N LEU A 136 -2.48 -8.47 4.11
CA LEU A 136 -2.27 -9.53 3.14
C LEU A 136 -1.06 -10.38 3.54
N ALA A 137 -1.28 -11.67 3.72
CA ALA A 137 -0.19 -12.61 3.87
C ALA A 137 0.57 -12.74 2.54
N PRO A 138 1.92 -12.56 2.50
CA PRO A 138 2.73 -12.70 1.29
C PRO A 138 2.52 -14.03 0.57
N ASP A 139 2.21 -15.08 1.31
CA ASP A 139 1.95 -16.42 0.76
C ASP A 139 0.67 -16.52 -0.08
N SER A 140 -0.29 -15.63 0.11
CA SER A 140 -1.52 -15.54 -0.70
C SER A 140 -1.30 -14.87 -2.06
N ILE A 141 -0.12 -14.26 -2.27
CA ILE A 141 0.20 -13.47 -3.44
C ILE A 141 0.85 -14.36 -4.49
N GLU A 142 0.38 -14.28 -5.73
CA GLU A 142 0.99 -14.91 -6.90
C GLU A 142 2.19 -14.11 -7.41
N ARG A 143 2.00 -12.78 -7.52
CA ARG A 143 3.02 -11.81 -7.93
C ARG A 143 2.61 -10.40 -7.55
N ILE A 144 3.59 -9.51 -7.51
CA ILE A 144 3.35 -8.07 -7.42
C ILE A 144 3.84 -7.43 -8.71
N GLU A 145 2.97 -6.65 -9.34
CA GLU A 145 3.28 -5.91 -10.57
C GLU A 145 3.44 -4.42 -10.22
N VAL A 146 4.60 -3.87 -10.51
CA VAL A 146 4.88 -2.44 -10.32
C VAL A 146 4.92 -1.78 -11.70
N LEU A 147 3.80 -1.14 -12.06
CA LEU A 147 3.66 -0.44 -13.33
C LEU A 147 4.26 0.96 -13.20
N ARG A 148 5.31 1.20 -13.94
CA ARG A 148 5.99 2.50 -13.99
C ARG A 148 5.28 3.50 -14.91
N ALA A 149 4.61 3.03 -15.94
CA ALA A 149 3.74 3.82 -16.81
C ALA A 149 2.29 3.37 -16.63
N ALA A 150 1.35 4.31 -16.74
CA ALA A 150 -0.07 4.00 -16.67
C ALA A 150 -0.52 3.14 -17.85
N SER A 151 -1.52 2.29 -17.67
CA SER A 151 -2.25 1.61 -18.74
C SER A 151 -3.71 2.02 -18.72
N ALA A 152 -4.40 1.91 -19.86
CA ALA A 152 -5.81 2.30 -19.95
C ALA A 152 -6.73 1.35 -19.15
N GLU A 153 -6.33 0.09 -18.98
CA GLU A 153 -7.06 -0.92 -18.21
C GLU A 153 -7.22 -0.55 -16.75
N PHE A 154 -6.19 0.05 -16.15
CA PHE A 154 -6.24 0.48 -14.75
C PHE A 154 -6.58 1.97 -14.64
N SER A 155 -7.07 2.38 -13.47
CA SER A 155 -7.30 3.79 -13.24
C SER A 155 -6.02 4.60 -13.40
N THR A 156 -6.12 5.73 -14.09
CA THR A 156 -5.01 6.67 -14.31
C THR A 156 -4.81 7.65 -13.16
N GLN A 157 -5.46 7.43 -12.00
CA GLN A 157 -5.17 8.13 -10.75
C GLN A 157 -3.84 7.65 -10.12
N SER A 158 -2.77 7.67 -10.90
CA SER A 158 -1.48 7.12 -10.51
C SER A 158 -0.34 7.91 -11.15
N VAL A 159 -0.13 9.15 -10.69
CA VAL A 159 0.91 10.03 -11.27
C VAL A 159 2.30 9.44 -11.13
N ALA A 160 2.60 8.78 -9.99
CA ALA A 160 3.90 8.14 -9.76
C ALA A 160 4.00 6.73 -10.32
N GLY A 161 2.89 6.00 -10.38
CA GLY A 161 2.82 4.62 -10.86
C GLY A 161 1.79 3.79 -10.06
N THR A 162 1.67 2.52 -10.43
CA THR A 162 0.69 1.60 -9.83
C THR A 162 1.38 0.34 -9.31
N VAL A 163 1.03 -0.08 -8.10
CA VAL A 163 1.41 -1.37 -7.51
C VAL A 163 0.17 -2.26 -7.51
N ASN A 164 0.17 -3.31 -8.33
CA ASN A 164 -0.93 -4.27 -8.41
C ASN A 164 -0.53 -5.59 -7.75
N ILE A 165 -1.22 -5.96 -6.70
CA ILE A 165 -1.02 -7.22 -5.98
C ILE A 165 -1.96 -8.25 -6.57
N VAL A 166 -1.40 -9.24 -7.25
CA VAL A 166 -2.15 -10.32 -7.85
C VAL A 166 -2.15 -11.51 -6.90
N LEU A 167 -3.33 -11.90 -6.44
CA LEU A 167 -3.52 -13.04 -5.56
C LEU A 167 -3.59 -14.33 -6.35
N LYS A 168 -3.12 -15.44 -5.78
CA LYS A 168 -3.11 -16.78 -6.40
C LYS A 168 -4.49 -17.19 -6.89
N LYS A 169 -4.62 -17.58 -8.15
CA LYS A 169 -5.92 -17.84 -8.80
C LYS A 169 -6.45 -19.26 -8.55
N ALA A 170 -5.66 -20.26 -8.78
CA ALA A 170 -6.07 -21.65 -8.65
C ALA A 170 -4.90 -22.49 -8.17
N ILE A 171 -5.20 -23.52 -7.41
CA ILE A 171 -4.19 -24.41 -6.85
C ILE A 171 -4.21 -25.70 -7.63
N ARG A 172 -3.03 -26.13 -8.07
CA ARG A 172 -2.85 -27.40 -8.78
C ARG A 172 -2.75 -28.59 -7.85
N SER A 173 -2.31 -28.36 -6.60
CA SER A 173 -2.14 -29.38 -5.57
C SER A 173 -2.57 -28.84 -4.21
N GLY A 174 -3.10 -29.72 -3.35
CA GLY A 174 -3.44 -29.35 -1.96
C GLY A 174 -2.24 -28.75 -1.23
N GLN A 175 -2.47 -27.66 -0.53
CA GLN A 175 -1.45 -26.97 0.27
C GLN A 175 -2.02 -26.65 1.65
N ARG A 176 -1.31 -27.10 2.67
CA ARG A 176 -1.65 -26.82 4.08
C ARG A 176 -0.40 -26.33 4.77
N GLU A 177 -0.42 -25.08 5.19
CA GLU A 177 0.74 -24.42 5.78
C GLU A 177 0.32 -23.58 6.98
N VAL A 178 1.10 -23.69 8.05
CA VAL A 178 1.00 -22.83 9.24
C VAL A 178 2.32 -22.14 9.45
N LYS A 179 2.26 -20.81 9.71
CA LYS A 179 3.41 -20.02 10.15
C LYS A 179 3.11 -19.40 11.49
N LEU A 180 4.02 -19.57 12.44
CA LEU A 180 3.98 -18.94 13.74
C LEU A 180 5.21 -18.06 13.89
N ALA A 181 5.02 -16.80 14.18
CA ALA A 181 6.10 -15.84 14.35
C ALA A 181 5.99 -15.13 15.69
N MET A 182 7.13 -14.79 16.25
CA MET A 182 7.28 -13.88 17.40
C MET A 182 8.19 -12.75 16.99
N ARG A 183 7.74 -11.50 17.23
CA ARG A 183 8.51 -10.28 17.01
C ARG A 183 8.83 -9.61 18.35
N ARG A 184 10.05 -9.05 18.45
CA ARG A 184 10.46 -8.19 19.55
C ARG A 184 11.34 -7.07 19.02
N THR A 185 11.08 -5.86 19.49
CA THR A 185 11.85 -4.65 19.14
C THR A 185 12.51 -4.09 20.40
N SER A 186 13.75 -3.58 20.28
CA SER A 186 14.47 -2.96 21.41
C SER A 186 13.72 -1.73 21.96
N SER A 187 12.90 -1.07 21.13
CA SER A 187 12.02 0.04 21.54
C SER A 187 10.71 -0.40 22.22
N GLY A 188 10.59 -1.66 22.68
CA GLY A 188 9.49 -2.14 23.53
C GLY A 188 8.35 -2.84 22.80
N MET A 189 8.31 -2.88 21.46
CA MET A 189 7.25 -3.58 20.73
C MET A 189 7.49 -5.09 20.71
N GLN A 190 6.45 -5.87 21.01
CA GLN A 190 6.50 -7.33 20.93
C GLN A 190 5.14 -7.95 20.64
N GLY A 191 5.14 -9.14 20.04
CA GLY A 191 3.90 -9.88 19.86
C GLY A 191 3.96 -11.05 18.89
N PRO A 192 3.01 -11.99 19.03
CA PRO A 192 2.83 -13.13 18.14
C PRO A 192 2.09 -12.75 16.86
N ASN A 193 2.42 -13.50 15.81
CA ASN A 193 1.68 -13.55 14.56
C ASN A 193 1.47 -15.02 14.17
N ALA A 194 0.26 -15.34 13.68
CA ALA A 194 -0.06 -16.67 13.17
C ALA A 194 -0.69 -16.52 11.78
N ASN A 195 -0.24 -17.35 10.83
CA ASN A 195 -0.80 -17.43 9.49
C ASN A 195 -1.17 -18.87 9.17
N LEU A 196 -2.34 -19.08 8.58
CA LEU A 196 -2.84 -20.35 8.07
C LEU A 196 -3.14 -20.21 6.59
N GLN A 197 -2.64 -21.13 5.80
CA GLN A 197 -2.97 -21.28 4.38
C GLN A 197 -3.48 -22.69 4.13
N LEU A 198 -4.74 -22.77 3.71
CA LEU A 198 -5.39 -24.02 3.30
C LEU A 198 -5.84 -23.89 1.86
N SER A 199 -5.59 -24.91 1.07
CA SER A 199 -6.05 -24.92 -0.31
C SER A 199 -6.12 -26.33 -0.85
N ASP A 200 -7.14 -26.61 -1.68
CA ASP A 200 -7.28 -27.89 -2.34
C ASP A 200 -8.16 -27.77 -3.59
N LYS A 201 -8.24 -28.85 -4.36
CA LYS A 201 -9.08 -28.97 -5.54
C LYS A 201 -9.98 -30.20 -5.42
N VAL A 202 -11.28 -29.99 -5.60
CA VAL A 202 -12.28 -31.06 -5.60
C VAL A 202 -13.05 -30.99 -6.93
N GLY A 203 -12.78 -31.93 -7.83
CA GLY A 203 -13.39 -31.95 -9.16
C GLY A 203 -13.10 -30.67 -9.96
N LYS A 204 -14.17 -29.97 -10.38
CA LYS A 204 -14.10 -28.68 -11.12
C LYS A 204 -13.94 -27.46 -10.22
N MET A 205 -14.00 -27.64 -8.89
CA MET A 205 -13.86 -26.57 -7.91
C MET A 205 -12.48 -26.59 -7.26
N SER A 206 -11.85 -25.44 -7.09
CA SER A 206 -10.70 -25.25 -6.21
C SER A 206 -11.00 -24.18 -5.18
N TYR A 207 -10.45 -24.34 -3.97
CA TYR A 207 -10.58 -23.36 -2.92
C TYR A 207 -9.22 -23.00 -2.31
N SER A 208 -9.16 -21.78 -1.77
CA SER A 208 -8.04 -21.31 -0.98
C SER A 208 -8.59 -20.48 0.18
N ILE A 209 -8.13 -20.76 1.39
CA ILE A 209 -8.46 -20.01 2.59
C ILE A 209 -7.15 -19.55 3.20
N SER A 210 -6.95 -18.22 3.25
CA SER A 210 -5.87 -17.59 3.99
C SER A 210 -6.45 -16.93 5.24
N ALA A 211 -5.87 -17.20 6.40
CA ALA A 211 -6.24 -16.57 7.66
C ALA A 211 -4.97 -16.09 8.37
N SER A 212 -5.03 -14.90 8.96
CA SER A 212 -3.94 -14.38 9.78
C SER A 212 -4.46 -13.69 11.04
N ALA A 213 -3.71 -13.83 12.13
CA ALA A 213 -3.97 -13.15 13.37
C ALA A 213 -2.66 -12.58 13.93
N THR A 214 -2.70 -11.32 14.34
CA THR A 214 -1.56 -10.64 14.96
C THR A 214 -2.04 -9.94 16.21
N HIS A 215 -1.23 -10.05 17.26
CA HIS A 215 -1.37 -9.24 18.47
C HIS A 215 -0.02 -8.67 18.82
N GLU A 216 0.07 -7.36 18.98
CA GLU A 216 1.31 -6.68 19.35
C GLU A 216 1.02 -5.66 20.47
N SER A 217 1.87 -5.66 21.47
CA SER A 217 1.92 -4.65 22.51
C SER A 217 3.22 -3.86 22.42
N TYR A 218 3.22 -2.65 22.93
CA TYR A 218 4.40 -1.79 22.94
C TYR A 218 4.35 -0.80 24.08
N ASP A 219 5.53 -0.43 24.50
CA ASP A 219 5.83 0.63 25.47
C ASP A 219 6.98 1.45 24.87
N ARG A 220 6.74 2.70 24.55
CA ARG A 220 7.71 3.56 23.87
C ARG A 220 7.63 4.99 24.38
N SER A 221 8.73 5.71 24.24
CA SER A 221 8.78 7.16 24.49
C SER A 221 9.10 7.91 23.21
N ALA A 222 8.63 9.15 23.12
CA ALA A 222 8.97 10.08 22.05
C ALA A 222 9.17 11.47 22.67
N THR A 223 10.09 12.25 22.10
CA THR A 223 10.31 13.62 22.56
C THR A 223 10.05 14.61 21.43
N VAL A 224 9.27 15.63 21.74
CA VAL A 224 9.02 16.77 20.84
C VAL A 224 9.72 17.99 21.45
N TYR A 225 10.52 18.67 20.62
CA TYR A 225 11.19 19.93 20.97
C TYR A 225 10.52 21.07 20.21
N GLU A 226 10.26 22.15 20.90
CA GLU A 226 9.72 23.39 20.35
C GLU A 226 10.61 24.56 20.71
N ASP A 227 11.23 25.18 19.72
CA ASP A 227 12.08 26.34 19.85
C ASP A 227 11.47 27.52 19.07
N ALA A 228 11.59 28.74 19.60
CA ALA A 228 11.30 29.95 18.85
C ALA A 228 12.43 30.95 18.96
N PHE A 229 12.70 31.62 17.85
CA PHE A 229 13.77 32.63 17.75
C PHE A 229 13.16 33.94 17.23
N SER A 230 13.50 35.04 17.89
CA SER A 230 13.11 36.40 17.45
C SER A 230 13.72 36.74 16.08
N ALA A 231 13.30 37.84 15.48
CA ALA A 231 13.88 38.35 14.23
C ALA A 231 15.40 38.67 14.36
N SER A 232 15.89 38.93 15.56
CA SER A 232 17.32 39.11 15.85
C SER A 232 18.09 37.81 16.06
N GLY A 233 17.42 36.65 16.01
CA GLY A 233 18.01 35.33 16.24
C GLY A 233 18.12 34.92 17.72
N GLN A 234 17.62 35.73 18.66
CA GLN A 234 17.60 35.39 20.08
C GLN A 234 16.54 34.32 20.33
N GLN A 235 16.89 33.25 21.06
CA GLN A 235 15.95 32.22 21.49
C GLN A 235 14.97 32.80 22.51
N ILE A 236 13.67 32.77 22.20
CA ILE A 236 12.57 33.32 23.01
C ILE A 236 11.64 32.23 23.54
N GLN A 237 11.77 31.00 23.03
CA GLN A 237 11.07 29.83 23.52
C GLN A 237 12.00 28.61 23.44
N ALA A 238 12.03 27.79 24.48
CA ALA A 238 12.61 26.46 24.47
C ALA A 238 11.76 25.53 25.32
N ARG A 239 11.18 24.51 24.72
CA ARG A 239 10.30 23.55 25.37
C ARG A 239 10.60 22.15 24.87
N SER A 240 10.54 21.18 25.76
CA SER A 240 10.53 19.75 25.42
C SER A 240 9.28 19.09 26.00
N THR A 241 8.64 18.24 25.21
CA THR A 241 7.52 17.41 25.66
C THR A 241 7.92 15.94 25.52
N LEU A 242 8.02 15.25 26.65
CA LEU A 242 8.23 13.81 26.70
C LEU A 242 6.86 13.11 26.69
N GLY A 243 6.62 12.31 25.69
CA GLY A 243 5.47 11.42 25.61
C GLY A 243 5.89 9.98 25.89
N VAL A 244 5.24 9.34 26.87
CA VAL A 244 5.38 7.90 27.15
C VAL A 244 4.07 7.23 26.76
N GLU A 245 4.14 6.30 25.82
CA GLU A 245 2.98 5.64 25.24
C GLU A 245 3.03 4.13 25.48
N ASP A 246 2.00 3.59 26.14
CA ASP A 246 1.70 2.16 26.15
C ASP A 246 0.53 1.86 25.22
N GLY A 247 0.60 0.72 24.52
CA GLY A 247 -0.46 0.39 23.60
C GLY A 247 -0.46 -1.06 23.15
N ALA A 248 -1.57 -1.43 22.54
CA ALA A 248 -1.71 -2.73 21.88
C ALA A 248 -2.58 -2.61 20.64
N PHE A 249 -2.27 -3.41 19.65
CA PHE A 249 -3.16 -3.62 18.52
C PHE A 249 -3.30 -5.10 18.19
N SER A 250 -4.48 -5.46 17.72
CA SER A 250 -4.78 -6.81 17.26
C SER A 250 -5.50 -6.69 15.94
N PHE A 251 -5.16 -7.56 14.99
CA PHE A 251 -5.94 -7.70 13.77
C PHE A 251 -6.09 -9.16 13.39
N VAL A 252 -7.26 -9.46 12.78
CA VAL A 252 -7.58 -10.77 12.23
C VAL A 252 -8.05 -10.57 10.82
N ASN A 253 -7.50 -11.36 9.90
CA ASN A 253 -7.88 -11.36 8.50
C ASN A 253 -8.32 -12.75 8.10
N LEU A 254 -9.32 -12.81 7.22
CA LEU A 254 -9.79 -14.03 6.59
C LEU A 254 -10.06 -13.74 5.11
N ALA A 255 -9.41 -14.49 4.22
CA ALA A 255 -9.53 -14.34 2.78
C ALA A 255 -9.86 -15.68 2.09
N PRO A 256 -11.14 -16.11 2.12
CA PRO A 256 -11.58 -17.28 1.36
C PRO A 256 -11.72 -16.94 -0.12
N ARG A 257 -11.35 -17.90 -0.95
CA ARG A 257 -11.49 -17.85 -2.39
C ARG A 257 -11.99 -19.18 -2.92
N LEU A 258 -12.97 -19.14 -3.81
CA LEU A 258 -13.54 -20.28 -4.52
C LEU A 258 -13.41 -20.04 -6.02
N ASN A 259 -13.04 -21.06 -6.75
CA ASN A 259 -12.92 -20.99 -8.20
C ASN A 259 -13.54 -22.24 -8.82
N TRP A 260 -14.48 -22.04 -9.74
CA TRP A 260 -15.16 -23.08 -10.50
C TRP A 260 -14.80 -22.99 -11.98
N THR A 261 -14.50 -24.13 -12.58
CA THR A 261 -14.43 -24.26 -14.03
C THR A 261 -15.74 -24.88 -14.49
N LEU A 262 -16.52 -24.12 -15.27
CA LEU A 262 -17.80 -24.53 -15.80
C LEU A 262 -17.63 -25.49 -16.99
N GLU A 263 -18.73 -26.15 -17.41
CA GLU A 263 -18.69 -27.14 -18.50
C GLU A 263 -18.29 -26.56 -19.86
N ASN A 264 -18.75 -25.34 -20.12
CA ASN A 264 -18.41 -24.57 -21.33
C ASN A 264 -16.97 -24.01 -21.31
N GLY A 265 -16.15 -24.29 -20.28
CA GLY A 265 -14.79 -23.79 -20.12
C GLY A 265 -14.68 -22.39 -19.50
N ASP A 266 -15.80 -21.78 -19.11
CA ASP A 266 -15.81 -20.53 -18.34
C ASP A 266 -15.27 -20.74 -16.95
N THR A 267 -14.83 -19.67 -16.30
CA THR A 267 -14.44 -19.70 -14.91
C THR A 267 -15.24 -18.71 -14.09
N LEU A 268 -15.74 -19.17 -12.95
CA LEU A 268 -16.39 -18.32 -11.95
C LEU A 268 -15.54 -18.33 -10.68
N THR A 269 -15.13 -17.17 -10.24
CA THR A 269 -14.33 -16.99 -9.01
C THR A 269 -15.09 -16.14 -8.03
N SER A 270 -15.29 -16.63 -6.81
CA SER A 270 -15.73 -15.83 -5.67
C SER A 270 -14.55 -15.61 -4.74
N GLN A 271 -14.29 -14.38 -4.37
CA GLN A 271 -13.25 -14.00 -3.43
C GLN A 271 -13.82 -13.05 -2.39
N SER A 272 -13.59 -13.37 -1.12
CA SER A 272 -13.94 -12.49 -0.01
C SER A 272 -12.72 -12.11 0.78
N PHE A 273 -12.79 -10.96 1.42
CA PHE A 273 -11.80 -10.45 2.34
C PHE A 273 -12.53 -9.86 3.55
N LEU A 274 -12.21 -10.34 4.75
CA LEU A 274 -12.78 -9.91 6.01
C LEU A 274 -11.62 -9.50 6.92
N ASN A 275 -11.71 -8.32 7.50
CA ASN A 275 -10.71 -7.79 8.41
C ASN A 275 -11.38 -7.20 9.64
N THR A 276 -10.81 -7.42 10.80
CA THR A 276 -11.12 -6.66 12.00
C THR A 276 -9.84 -6.26 12.71
N MET A 277 -9.78 -5.01 13.13
CA MET A 277 -8.65 -4.42 13.84
C MET A 277 -9.14 -3.77 15.13
N ARG A 278 -8.41 -3.95 16.21
CA ARG A 278 -8.59 -3.23 17.47
C ARG A 278 -7.27 -2.56 17.83
N PHE A 279 -7.37 -1.32 18.21
CA PHE A 279 -6.23 -0.50 18.61
C PHE A 279 -6.56 0.19 19.93
N LYS A 280 -5.61 0.17 20.86
CA LYS A 280 -5.74 0.85 22.15
C LYS A 280 -4.40 1.45 22.54
N THR A 281 -4.38 2.75 22.85
CA THR A 281 -3.20 3.42 23.35
C THR A 281 -3.51 4.30 24.56
N ARG A 282 -2.52 4.50 25.39
CA ARG A 282 -2.47 5.51 26.45
C ARG A 282 -1.15 6.22 26.34
N THR A 283 -1.18 7.54 26.35
CA THR A 283 0.02 8.37 26.29
C THR A 283 -0.01 9.35 27.46
N GLY A 284 1.01 9.37 28.26
CA GLY A 284 1.28 10.46 29.22
C GLY A 284 2.27 11.41 28.60
N GLU A 285 1.94 12.70 28.53
CA GLU A 285 2.81 13.75 28.04
C GLU A 285 3.18 14.68 29.19
N THR A 286 4.47 15.03 29.29
CA THR A 286 4.98 16.03 30.24
C THR A 286 5.82 17.05 29.51
N ALA A 287 5.40 18.31 29.57
CA ALA A 287 6.06 19.44 28.94
C ALA A 287 6.92 20.23 29.95
N THR A 288 8.20 20.42 29.60
CA THR A 288 9.16 21.21 30.37
C THR A 288 9.57 22.42 29.55
N THR A 289 9.37 23.63 30.08
CA THR A 289 9.74 24.88 29.42
C THR A 289 10.92 25.50 30.17
N SER A 290 12.05 25.66 29.50
CA SER A 290 13.26 26.30 30.05
C SER A 290 13.37 27.78 29.69
N ILE A 291 12.79 28.21 28.56
CA ILE A 291 12.76 29.61 28.10
C ILE A 291 11.36 29.89 27.59
N GLY A 292 10.84 31.05 27.89
CA GLY A 292 9.59 31.62 27.36
C GLY A 292 8.34 31.16 28.11
N THR A 293 7.20 31.13 27.42
CA THR A 293 5.88 30.86 28.00
C THR A 293 5.71 29.34 28.26
N PRO A 294 5.31 28.93 29.48
CA PRO A 294 4.96 27.55 29.76
C PRO A 294 3.91 26.97 28.81
N ALA A 295 3.88 25.65 28.68
CA ALA A 295 2.83 24.96 27.92
C ALA A 295 1.46 25.26 28.54
N THR A 296 0.43 25.34 27.70
CA THR A 296 -0.96 25.45 28.15
C THR A 296 -1.36 24.29 29.06
N PHE A 297 -0.87 23.10 28.73
CA PHE A 297 -1.00 21.88 29.52
C PHE A 297 0.40 21.32 29.75
N THR A 298 0.89 21.37 31.01
CA THR A 298 2.20 20.81 31.36
C THR A 298 2.18 19.30 31.37
N ASP A 299 1.05 18.74 31.83
CA ASP A 299 0.83 17.32 31.91
C ASP A 299 -0.48 16.98 31.23
N LEU A 300 -0.46 15.99 30.34
CA LEU A 300 -1.63 15.55 29.56
C LEU A 300 -1.66 14.02 29.48
N ALA A 301 -2.81 13.45 29.77
CA ALA A 301 -3.09 12.04 29.56
C ALA A 301 -4.03 11.88 28.37
N LEU A 302 -3.56 11.16 27.34
CA LEU A 302 -4.35 10.83 26.15
C LEU A 302 -4.68 9.34 26.16
N SER A 303 -5.89 8.98 25.81
CA SER A 303 -6.26 7.61 25.53
C SER A 303 -6.99 7.54 24.20
N ASN A 304 -6.67 6.52 23.40
CA ASN A 304 -7.33 6.28 22.14
C ASN A 304 -7.70 4.80 22.02
N GLN A 305 -8.95 4.53 21.68
CA GLN A 305 -9.46 3.19 21.39
C GLN A 305 -10.16 3.23 20.06
N ALA A 306 -9.78 2.32 19.16
CA ALA A 306 -10.43 2.21 17.87
C ALA A 306 -10.74 0.75 17.55
N ARG A 307 -11.87 0.54 16.88
CA ARG A 307 -12.27 -0.74 16.30
C ARG A 307 -12.69 -0.51 14.88
N ASN A 308 -11.99 -1.16 13.95
CA ASN A 308 -12.31 -1.14 12.54
C ASN A 308 -12.68 -2.54 12.09
N SER A 309 -13.75 -2.68 11.35
CA SER A 309 -14.15 -3.92 10.71
C SER A 309 -14.45 -3.62 9.24
N PHE A 310 -13.98 -4.47 8.36
CA PHE A 310 -14.12 -4.30 6.93
C PHE A 310 -14.37 -5.63 6.26
N TYR A 311 -15.25 -5.66 5.26
CA TYR A 311 -15.46 -6.79 4.38
C TYR A 311 -15.57 -6.36 2.92
N ARG A 312 -15.11 -7.23 2.04
CA ARG A 312 -15.30 -7.11 0.59
C ARG A 312 -15.53 -8.51 0.03
N THR A 313 -16.50 -8.64 -0.86
CA THR A 313 -16.74 -9.86 -1.64
C THR A 313 -16.85 -9.50 -3.10
N GLU A 314 -16.16 -10.26 -3.92
CA GLU A 314 -16.15 -10.11 -5.38
C GLU A 314 -16.52 -11.42 -6.04
N VAL A 315 -17.28 -11.34 -7.12
CA VAL A 315 -17.54 -12.43 -8.04
C VAL A 315 -17.01 -12.04 -9.40
N ASN A 316 -16.10 -12.84 -9.93
CA ASN A 316 -15.49 -12.66 -11.24
C ASN A 316 -15.93 -13.81 -12.15
N TRP A 317 -16.48 -13.47 -13.31
CA TRP A 317 -16.83 -14.40 -14.36
C TRP A 317 -15.99 -14.14 -15.60
N VAL A 318 -15.29 -15.17 -16.06
CA VAL A 318 -14.50 -15.14 -17.28
C VAL A 318 -15.16 -16.03 -18.31
N HIS A 319 -15.74 -15.42 -19.33
CA HIS A 319 -16.41 -16.08 -20.43
C HIS A 319 -15.47 -16.16 -21.64
N LYS A 320 -15.27 -17.38 -22.13
CA LYS A 320 -14.51 -17.67 -23.36
C LYS A 320 -15.48 -17.70 -24.53
N MET A 321 -15.32 -16.77 -25.44
CA MET A 321 -16.13 -16.64 -26.65
C MET A 321 -15.45 -17.33 -27.84
N GLU A 322 -16.19 -17.51 -28.92
CA GLU A 322 -15.66 -17.97 -30.20
C GLU A 322 -14.56 -17.05 -30.74
N ALA A 323 -13.74 -17.59 -31.65
CA ALA A 323 -12.62 -16.88 -32.28
C ALA A 323 -11.62 -16.25 -31.28
N GLY A 324 -11.44 -16.89 -30.10
CA GLY A 324 -10.47 -16.46 -29.10
C GLY A 324 -10.80 -15.19 -28.33
N ALA A 325 -12.00 -14.63 -28.50
CA ALA A 325 -12.46 -13.49 -27.72
C ALA A 325 -12.73 -13.92 -26.25
N LYS A 326 -12.55 -12.98 -25.33
CA LYS A 326 -12.72 -13.21 -23.90
C LYS A 326 -13.44 -12.03 -23.26
N LEU A 327 -14.46 -12.29 -22.47
CA LEU A 327 -15.10 -11.33 -21.60
C LEU A 327 -14.78 -11.66 -20.13
N ASP A 328 -14.21 -10.71 -19.42
CA ASP A 328 -13.89 -10.81 -17.99
C ASP A 328 -14.74 -9.78 -17.25
N MET A 329 -15.69 -10.23 -16.42
CA MET A 329 -16.61 -9.35 -15.67
C MET A 329 -16.46 -9.61 -14.18
N LYS A 330 -16.41 -8.53 -13.42
CA LYS A 330 -16.31 -8.58 -11.97
C LYS A 330 -17.37 -7.69 -11.34
N LEU A 331 -18.03 -8.21 -10.32
CA LEU A 331 -18.96 -7.48 -9.46
C LEU A 331 -18.47 -7.58 -8.02
N GLY A 332 -18.46 -6.47 -7.31
CA GLY A 332 -17.98 -6.38 -5.94
C GLY A 332 -18.95 -5.64 -5.04
N VAL A 333 -19.04 -6.09 -3.79
CA VAL A 333 -19.70 -5.39 -2.69
C VAL A 333 -18.72 -5.27 -1.53
N GLN A 334 -18.77 -4.14 -0.83
CA GLN A 334 -17.91 -3.89 0.32
C GLN A 334 -18.64 -3.11 1.39
N GLY A 335 -18.17 -3.23 2.62
CA GLY A 335 -18.65 -2.42 3.73
C GLY A 335 -17.63 -2.40 4.86
N GLY A 336 -17.74 -1.40 5.71
CA GLY A 336 -16.87 -1.22 6.85
C GLY A 336 -17.55 -0.46 7.97
N GLN A 337 -17.03 -0.64 9.17
CA GLN A 337 -17.44 0.05 10.37
C GLN A 337 -16.18 0.51 11.11
N ASN A 338 -16.17 1.77 11.52
CA ASN A 338 -15.09 2.39 12.27
C ASN A 338 -15.64 3.07 13.52
N GLU A 339 -15.28 2.56 14.68
CA GLU A 339 -15.60 3.14 15.98
C GLU A 339 -14.31 3.68 16.61
N MET A 340 -14.30 4.94 17.07
CA MET A 340 -13.16 5.52 17.74
C MET A 340 -13.61 6.33 18.96
N THR A 341 -12.92 6.14 20.07
CA THR A 341 -13.06 6.96 21.29
C THR A 341 -11.69 7.50 21.66
N GLN A 342 -11.58 8.82 21.70
CA GLN A 342 -10.37 9.54 22.13
C GLN A 342 -10.72 10.39 23.35
N ARG A 343 -9.90 10.32 24.40
CA ARG A 343 -10.01 11.17 25.59
C ARG A 343 -8.69 11.86 25.90
N ARG A 344 -8.78 13.11 26.23
CA ARG A 344 -7.67 13.99 26.62
C ARG A 344 -7.96 14.56 28.00
N LEU A 345 -7.09 14.32 28.94
CA LEU A 345 -7.28 14.70 30.36
C LEU A 345 -6.04 15.42 30.87
N THR A 346 -6.22 16.47 31.64
CA THR A 346 -5.17 16.94 32.56
C THR A 346 -5.31 16.25 33.92
N PRO A 347 -4.19 15.89 34.59
CA PRO A 347 -4.22 15.38 35.96
C PRO A 347 -4.95 16.32 36.93
N GLY A 348 -5.47 15.77 38.02
CA GLY A 348 -6.13 16.56 39.06
C GLY A 348 -5.20 17.58 39.69
N GLY A 349 -5.72 18.82 39.89
CA GLY A 349 -4.94 19.94 40.41
C GLY A 349 -4.21 20.77 39.36
N ALA A 350 -4.39 20.47 38.06
CA ALA A 350 -3.87 21.29 36.98
C ALA A 350 -4.45 22.72 37.02
N ALA A 351 -3.60 23.71 36.74
CA ALA A 351 -4.00 25.15 36.72
C ALA A 351 -5.11 25.41 35.68
N ARG A 352 -5.13 24.63 34.59
CA ARG A 352 -6.19 24.61 33.58
C ARG A 352 -6.67 23.16 33.39
N PRO A 353 -7.83 22.79 33.93
CA PRO A 353 -8.39 21.46 33.73
C PRO A 353 -8.85 21.28 32.28
N LEU A 354 -8.59 20.11 31.73
CA LEU A 354 -9.10 19.64 30.44
C LEU A 354 -9.72 18.26 30.64
N ASP A 355 -10.94 18.08 30.18
CA ASP A 355 -11.60 16.76 30.02
C ASP A 355 -12.33 16.76 28.67
N ASN A 356 -11.58 16.47 27.62
CA ASN A 356 -12.10 16.44 26.25
C ASN A 356 -12.30 14.97 25.83
N LEU A 357 -13.52 14.65 25.40
CA LEU A 357 -13.89 13.34 24.87
C LEU A 357 -14.40 13.47 23.45
N ILE A 358 -13.84 12.68 22.55
CA ILE A 358 -14.27 12.57 21.15
C ILE A 358 -14.71 11.14 20.90
N VAL A 359 -15.95 10.97 20.45
CA VAL A 359 -16.50 9.69 20.01
C VAL A 359 -16.86 9.81 18.53
N THR A 360 -16.34 8.90 17.73
CA THR A 360 -16.62 8.85 16.28
C THR A 360 -17.12 7.45 15.92
N ASP A 361 -18.22 7.39 15.18
CA ASP A 361 -18.75 6.19 14.55
C ASP A 361 -18.89 6.45 13.04
N GLY A 362 -18.39 5.53 12.22
CA GLY A 362 -18.41 5.66 10.77
C GLY A 362 -18.79 4.36 10.10
N GLU A 363 -19.66 4.42 9.09
CA GLU A 363 -20.07 3.30 8.27
C GLU A 363 -19.76 3.57 6.79
N ASP A 364 -19.06 2.65 6.16
CA ASP A 364 -18.77 2.66 4.73
C ASP A 364 -19.55 1.55 4.03
N ARG A 365 -20.16 1.84 2.88
CA ARG A 365 -20.80 0.87 1.99
C ARG A 365 -20.43 1.14 0.54
N GLY A 366 -20.27 0.09 -0.26
CA GLY A 366 -19.93 0.29 -1.65
C GLY A 366 -20.23 -0.90 -2.53
N MET A 367 -20.39 -0.61 -3.82
CA MET A 367 -20.48 -1.59 -4.88
C MET A 367 -19.55 -1.19 -6.03
N SER A 368 -19.06 -2.18 -6.77
CA SER A 368 -18.21 -1.98 -7.95
C SER A 368 -18.57 -2.95 -9.07
N SER A 369 -18.33 -2.52 -10.30
CA SER A 369 -18.43 -3.37 -11.48
C SER A 369 -17.27 -3.02 -12.40
N THR A 370 -16.48 -4.03 -12.80
CA THR A 370 -15.47 -3.87 -13.86
C THR A 370 -15.69 -4.92 -14.93
N GLY A 371 -15.28 -4.59 -16.16
CA GLY A 371 -15.33 -5.54 -17.25
C GLY A 371 -14.30 -5.24 -18.32
N LYS A 372 -13.82 -6.32 -18.95
CA LYS A 372 -12.85 -6.28 -20.05
C LYS A 372 -13.25 -7.26 -21.14
N TYR A 373 -13.50 -6.75 -22.32
CA TYR A 373 -13.55 -7.52 -23.53
C TYR A 373 -12.17 -7.51 -24.19
N ALA A 374 -11.60 -8.66 -24.47
CA ALA A 374 -10.29 -8.79 -25.12
C ALA A 374 -10.41 -9.70 -26.36
N LYS A 375 -9.83 -9.28 -27.46
CA LYS A 375 -9.82 -10.05 -28.72
C LYS A 375 -8.58 -9.70 -29.54
N THR A 376 -7.94 -10.73 -30.08
CA THR A 376 -6.97 -10.53 -31.16
C THR A 376 -7.72 -10.21 -32.44
N ILE A 377 -7.45 -9.05 -33.03
CA ILE A 377 -8.01 -8.58 -34.31
C ILE A 377 -6.84 -8.36 -35.25
N PHE A 378 -6.97 -8.71 -36.50
CA PHE A 378 -5.89 -8.61 -37.50
C PHE A 378 -4.57 -9.26 -37.01
N ALA A 379 -3.55 -9.25 -37.86
CA ALA A 379 -2.24 -9.76 -37.49
C ALA A 379 -1.53 -8.80 -36.53
N GLY A 380 -1.22 -9.29 -35.32
CA GLY A 380 -0.42 -8.56 -34.34
C GLY A 380 -1.16 -7.56 -33.45
N HIS A 381 -2.49 -7.43 -33.56
CA HIS A 381 -3.29 -6.52 -32.73
C HIS A 381 -4.03 -7.26 -31.62
N ALA A 382 -3.91 -6.80 -30.38
CA ALA A 382 -4.64 -7.29 -29.22
C ALA A 382 -5.52 -6.18 -28.64
N LEU A 383 -6.77 -6.12 -29.12
CA LEU A 383 -7.77 -5.12 -28.71
C LEU A 383 -8.30 -5.46 -27.31
N GLY A 384 -8.38 -4.43 -26.45
CA GLY A 384 -9.06 -4.46 -25.16
C GLY A 384 -10.03 -3.29 -25.01
N LEU A 385 -11.26 -3.58 -24.67
CA LEU A 385 -12.30 -2.58 -24.35
C LEU A 385 -12.83 -2.87 -22.96
N GLY A 386 -13.18 -1.85 -22.17
CA GLY A 386 -13.75 -2.14 -20.86
C GLY A 386 -14.31 -0.94 -20.13
N TRP A 387 -14.83 -1.25 -18.94
CA TRP A 387 -15.41 -0.29 -18.01
C TRP A 387 -14.95 -0.56 -16.58
N ASP A 388 -15.04 0.46 -15.75
CA ASP A 388 -14.78 0.41 -14.30
C ASP A 388 -15.72 1.41 -13.63
N GLY A 389 -16.70 0.90 -12.87
CA GLY A 389 -17.72 1.67 -12.19
C GLY A 389 -17.75 1.36 -10.69
N GLY A 390 -18.13 2.35 -9.89
CA GLY A 390 -18.29 2.16 -8.46
C GLY A 390 -19.16 3.25 -7.83
N TYR A 391 -19.88 2.85 -6.80
CA TYR A 391 -20.64 3.75 -5.96
C TYR A 391 -20.33 3.44 -4.50
N ASN A 392 -19.92 4.46 -3.74
CA ASN A 392 -19.59 4.32 -2.33
C ASN A 392 -20.33 5.40 -1.53
N THR A 393 -20.80 5.02 -0.36
CA THR A 393 -21.34 5.93 0.65
C THR A 393 -20.54 5.79 1.94
N ARG A 394 -20.41 6.89 2.65
CA ARG A 394 -19.84 6.95 3.99
C ARG A 394 -20.70 7.85 4.85
N ASP A 395 -21.10 7.32 5.99
CA ASP A 395 -21.84 8.02 7.03
C ASP A 395 -20.96 8.07 8.28
N ASP A 396 -20.66 9.27 8.81
CA ASP A 396 -19.89 9.49 10.03
C ASP A 396 -20.70 10.31 11.03
N THR A 397 -20.64 9.93 12.30
CA THR A 397 -21.06 10.76 13.44
C THR A 397 -19.84 11.07 14.31
N ARG A 398 -19.73 12.28 14.83
CA ARG A 398 -18.67 12.69 15.74
C ARG A 398 -19.24 13.57 16.85
N LEU A 399 -19.16 13.09 18.06
CA LEU A 399 -19.48 13.87 19.25
C LEU A 399 -18.19 14.28 19.96
N GLU A 400 -17.97 15.56 20.12
CA GLU A 400 -16.90 16.12 20.92
C GLU A 400 -17.47 16.85 22.12
N THR A 401 -17.03 16.47 23.33
CA THR A 401 -17.44 17.11 24.58
C THR A 401 -16.21 17.62 25.34
N GLU A 402 -16.36 18.74 26.04
CA GLU A 402 -15.43 19.23 27.05
C GLU A 402 -16.15 19.35 28.38
N ALA A 403 -15.59 18.73 29.42
CA ALA A 403 -16.21 18.60 30.75
C ALA A 403 -17.68 18.07 30.70
N GLY A 404 -17.95 17.17 29.76
CA GLY A 404 -19.27 16.55 29.56
C GLY A 404 -20.28 17.38 28.75
N LEU A 405 -19.91 18.59 28.32
CA LEU A 405 -20.77 19.46 27.50
C LEU A 405 -20.29 19.44 26.05
N PRO A 406 -21.20 19.41 25.06
CA PRO A 406 -20.83 19.49 23.64
C PRO A 406 -19.99 20.73 23.35
N VAL A 407 -18.86 20.58 22.64
CA VAL A 407 -17.98 21.67 22.22
C VAL A 407 -18.69 22.58 21.21
N PHE A 408 -19.57 22.03 20.40
CA PHE A 408 -20.41 22.77 19.47
C PHE A 408 -21.82 22.96 20.04
N PRO A 409 -22.18 24.19 20.49
CA PRO A 409 -23.51 24.47 21.01
C PRO A 409 -24.59 24.16 19.97
N GLY A 410 -25.66 23.46 20.39
CA GLY A 410 -26.76 23.07 19.49
C GLY A 410 -26.55 21.70 18.79
N LEU A 411 -25.41 21.06 18.96
CA LEU A 411 -25.11 19.72 18.42
C LEU A 411 -24.99 18.68 19.54
N ALA A 412 -26.03 18.54 20.34
CA ALA A 412 -26.05 17.58 21.45
C ALA A 412 -25.89 16.12 21.01
N ASP A 413 -26.34 15.80 19.79
CA ASP A 413 -26.22 14.48 19.17
C ASP A 413 -24.93 14.34 18.33
N GLY A 414 -24.14 15.42 18.25
CA GLY A 414 -22.87 15.46 17.51
C GLY A 414 -22.98 15.98 16.09
N GLU A 415 -21.83 15.99 15.43
CA GLU A 415 -21.71 16.32 14.01
C GLU A 415 -22.04 15.08 13.17
N GLU A 416 -22.93 15.24 12.20
CA GLU A 416 -23.25 14.23 11.20
C GLU A 416 -22.60 14.58 9.87
N PHE A 417 -22.08 13.60 9.19
CA PHE A 417 -21.45 13.73 7.91
C PHE A 417 -21.82 12.57 6.99
N GLU A 418 -22.22 12.89 5.77
CA GLU A 418 -22.48 11.95 4.69
C GLU A 418 -21.58 12.26 3.49
N ALA A 419 -20.97 11.25 2.88
CA ALA A 419 -20.32 11.36 1.60
C ALA A 419 -20.80 10.29 0.63
N GLN A 420 -21.08 10.69 -0.62
CA GLN A 420 -21.43 9.83 -1.73
C GLN A 420 -20.43 10.02 -2.85
N VAL A 421 -19.84 8.94 -3.36
CA VAL A 421 -18.87 8.98 -4.46
C VAL A 421 -19.34 8.03 -5.55
N ALA A 422 -19.72 8.58 -6.70
CA ALA A 422 -20.03 7.82 -7.91
C ALA A 422 -18.87 7.97 -8.91
N ARG A 423 -18.37 6.84 -9.42
CA ARG A 423 -17.28 6.79 -10.39
C ARG A 423 -17.68 5.93 -11.58
N LEU A 424 -17.34 6.38 -12.79
CA LEU A 424 -17.45 5.61 -14.01
C LEU A 424 -16.22 5.90 -14.89
N ALA A 425 -15.63 4.85 -15.42
CA ALA A 425 -14.58 4.94 -16.41
C ALA A 425 -14.85 4.00 -17.57
N LEU A 426 -14.47 4.43 -18.77
CA LEU A 426 -14.49 3.65 -19.99
C LEU A 426 -13.10 3.70 -20.60
N TYR A 427 -12.64 2.59 -21.16
CA TYR A 427 -11.34 2.54 -21.81
C TYR A 427 -11.34 1.68 -23.06
N ALA A 428 -10.41 2.02 -23.94
CA ALA A 428 -10.03 1.24 -25.10
C ALA A 428 -8.50 1.18 -25.20
N GLN A 429 -7.97 0.03 -25.55
CA GLN A 429 -6.55 -0.17 -25.75
C GLN A 429 -6.28 -1.17 -26.87
N ASP A 430 -5.14 -1.00 -27.54
CA ASP A 430 -4.61 -1.94 -28.49
C ASP A 430 -3.12 -2.15 -28.27
N GLU A 431 -2.71 -3.39 -28.19
CA GLU A 431 -1.30 -3.76 -28.18
C GLU A 431 -0.96 -4.34 -29.56
N TRP A 432 -0.14 -3.61 -30.30
CA TRP A 432 0.22 -3.91 -31.65
C TRP A 432 1.67 -4.33 -31.80
N SER A 433 1.91 -5.57 -32.18
CA SER A 433 3.23 -6.10 -32.55
C SER A 433 3.53 -5.74 -34.01
N LEU A 434 4.10 -4.53 -34.25
CA LEU A 434 4.44 -4.06 -35.59
C LEU A 434 5.45 -4.99 -36.27
N THR A 435 6.43 -5.45 -35.53
CA THR A 435 7.44 -6.42 -35.95
C THR A 435 7.77 -7.34 -34.76
N PRO A 436 8.48 -8.45 -34.96
CA PRO A 436 8.97 -9.27 -33.83
C PRO A 436 9.85 -8.51 -32.81
N ARG A 437 10.31 -7.31 -33.16
CA ARG A 437 11.21 -6.49 -32.35
C ARG A 437 10.60 -5.18 -31.87
N LEU A 438 9.49 -4.74 -32.43
CA LEU A 438 8.83 -3.48 -32.11
C LEU A 438 7.36 -3.72 -31.79
N SER A 439 6.98 -3.43 -30.57
CA SER A 439 5.58 -3.40 -30.13
C SER A 439 5.19 -1.99 -29.71
N VAL A 440 3.95 -1.64 -29.94
CA VAL A 440 3.34 -0.36 -29.57
C VAL A 440 2.04 -0.65 -28.83
N TYR A 441 1.87 -0.03 -27.69
CA TYR A 441 0.62 -0.01 -26.93
C TYR A 441 0.00 1.38 -27.04
N LEU A 442 -1.23 1.44 -27.51
CA LEU A 442 -2.05 2.64 -27.58
C LEU A 442 -3.27 2.44 -26.68
N GLY A 443 -3.56 3.40 -25.85
CA GLY A 443 -4.74 3.34 -24.98
C GLY A 443 -5.32 4.72 -24.71
N ALA A 444 -6.60 4.75 -24.42
CA ALA A 444 -7.30 5.93 -23.94
C ALA A 444 -8.30 5.52 -22.87
N ARG A 445 -8.36 6.29 -21.81
CA ARG A 445 -9.32 6.10 -20.72
C ARG A 445 -9.99 7.43 -20.38
N TRP A 446 -11.30 7.39 -20.26
CA TRP A 446 -12.10 8.46 -19.70
C TRP A 446 -12.53 8.05 -18.29
N GLU A 447 -12.36 8.95 -17.32
CA GLU A 447 -12.85 8.76 -15.95
C GLU A 447 -13.68 9.95 -15.50
N GLY A 448 -14.91 9.69 -15.03
CA GLY A 448 -15.79 10.65 -14.39
C GLY A 448 -16.01 10.32 -12.92
N ILE A 449 -15.85 11.30 -12.03
CA ILE A 449 -16.08 11.16 -10.59
C ILE A 449 -17.06 12.27 -10.16
N ARG A 450 -18.06 11.89 -9.39
CA ARG A 450 -18.98 12.81 -8.71
C ARG A 450 -18.93 12.53 -7.23
N THR A 451 -18.61 13.56 -6.45
CA THR A 451 -18.60 13.51 -4.99
C THR A 451 -19.67 14.48 -4.46
N ARG A 452 -20.53 13.99 -3.58
CA ARG A 452 -21.45 14.82 -2.79
C ARG A 452 -21.07 14.65 -1.33
N THR A 453 -20.94 15.76 -0.62
CA THR A 453 -20.74 15.79 0.83
C THR A 453 -21.85 16.59 1.46
N ALA A 454 -22.41 16.10 2.56
CA ALA A 454 -23.46 16.79 3.33
C ALA A 454 -23.15 16.61 4.82
N GLY A 455 -23.63 17.52 5.65
CA GLY A 455 -23.48 17.47 7.09
C GLY A 455 -24.36 18.49 7.77
N ASN A 456 -24.50 18.38 9.08
CA ASN A 456 -25.27 19.33 9.89
C ASN A 456 -24.46 20.56 10.32
N THR A 457 -23.15 20.62 10.01
CA THR A 457 -22.24 21.73 10.36
C THR A 457 -21.73 22.51 9.16
N PHE A 458 -22.06 22.09 7.93
CA PHE A 458 -21.65 22.75 6.69
C PHE A 458 -22.66 22.54 5.57
N GLU A 459 -22.63 23.39 4.57
CA GLU A 459 -23.51 23.27 3.40
C GLU A 459 -23.12 22.09 2.52
N THR A 460 -24.11 21.55 1.80
CA THR A 460 -23.90 20.44 0.86
C THR A 460 -22.91 20.82 -0.23
N GLY A 461 -21.74 20.18 -0.22
CA GLY A 461 -20.72 20.29 -1.25
C GLY A 461 -20.97 19.34 -2.42
N ARG A 462 -20.61 19.75 -3.62
CA ARG A 462 -20.63 18.91 -4.84
C ARG A 462 -19.36 19.13 -5.64
N SER A 463 -18.60 18.09 -5.87
CA SER A 463 -17.42 18.10 -6.73
C SER A 463 -17.63 17.16 -7.91
N ARG A 464 -17.18 17.57 -9.08
CA ARG A 464 -17.21 16.77 -10.31
C ARG A 464 -15.86 16.88 -11.02
N SER A 465 -15.28 15.75 -11.35
CA SER A 465 -14.13 15.67 -12.24
C SER A 465 -14.42 14.81 -13.46
N SER A 466 -13.81 15.16 -14.57
CA SER A 466 -13.87 14.42 -15.83
C SER A 466 -12.51 14.52 -16.51
N VAL A 467 -11.84 13.38 -16.67
CA VAL A 467 -10.46 13.34 -17.18
C VAL A 467 -10.34 12.33 -18.32
N TRP A 468 -9.70 12.76 -19.42
CA TRP A 468 -9.23 11.90 -20.48
C TRP A 468 -7.74 11.63 -20.33
N SER A 469 -7.35 10.38 -20.39
CA SER A 469 -5.99 9.91 -20.17
C SER A 469 -5.52 9.06 -21.37
N PRO A 470 -4.93 9.69 -22.39
CA PRO A 470 -4.25 8.96 -23.46
C PRO A 470 -2.95 8.34 -22.93
N VAL A 471 -2.61 7.19 -23.47
CA VAL A 471 -1.43 6.39 -23.13
C VAL A 471 -0.80 5.87 -24.41
N LEU A 472 0.50 6.11 -24.56
CA LEU A 472 1.36 5.51 -25.58
C LEU A 472 2.53 4.85 -24.89
N GLN A 473 2.80 3.58 -25.23
CA GLN A 473 4.01 2.89 -24.79
C GLN A 473 4.63 2.13 -25.97
N THR A 474 5.94 1.97 -25.96
CA THR A 474 6.67 1.20 -26.97
C THR A 474 7.68 0.29 -26.34
N LEU A 475 7.92 -0.85 -26.93
CA LEU A 475 9.02 -1.74 -26.64
C LEU A 475 9.79 -2.01 -27.93
N TRP A 476 11.07 -1.71 -27.94
CA TRP A 476 11.97 -2.00 -29.05
C TRP A 476 13.11 -2.89 -28.58
N LYS A 477 13.15 -4.12 -29.10
CA LYS A 477 14.26 -5.07 -28.92
C LYS A 477 15.34 -4.73 -29.94
N ILE A 478 16.53 -4.34 -29.47
CA ILE A 478 17.61 -3.84 -30.32
C ILE A 478 18.12 -4.95 -31.24
N PRO A 479 18.24 -4.71 -32.56
CA PRO A 479 18.77 -5.71 -33.49
C PRO A 479 20.21 -6.13 -33.11
N GLU A 480 20.55 -7.39 -33.45
CA GLU A 480 21.89 -7.98 -33.28
C GLU A 480 22.39 -8.10 -31.83
N THR A 481 21.56 -7.73 -30.84
CA THR A 481 21.83 -7.95 -29.43
C THR A 481 21.01 -9.13 -28.88
N LYS A 482 21.55 -9.82 -27.87
CA LYS A 482 20.86 -11.00 -27.29
C LYS A 482 19.90 -10.65 -26.13
N GLY A 483 19.75 -9.39 -25.75
CA GLY A 483 18.94 -9.04 -24.59
C GLY A 483 18.74 -7.55 -24.34
N ASP A 484 19.11 -6.70 -25.31
CA ASP A 484 18.98 -5.26 -25.15
C ASP A 484 17.62 -4.78 -25.65
N GLN A 485 17.00 -3.94 -24.87
CA GLN A 485 15.73 -3.33 -25.25
C GLN A 485 15.58 -1.91 -24.69
N VAL A 486 14.82 -1.12 -25.43
CA VAL A 486 14.45 0.25 -25.06
C VAL A 486 12.93 0.34 -24.94
N ARG A 487 12.47 1.02 -23.93
CA ARG A 487 11.05 1.36 -23.76
C ARG A 487 10.88 2.85 -23.70
N PHE A 488 9.77 3.32 -24.22
CA PHE A 488 9.35 4.70 -24.14
C PHE A 488 7.86 4.75 -23.81
N ALA A 489 7.45 5.70 -22.97
CA ALA A 489 6.04 5.92 -22.66
C ALA A 489 5.71 7.41 -22.54
N VAL A 490 4.53 7.76 -23.03
CA VAL A 490 3.88 9.06 -22.80
C VAL A 490 2.51 8.79 -22.18
N THR A 491 2.26 9.39 -21.01
CA THR A 491 1.03 9.12 -20.28
C THR A 491 0.45 10.40 -19.72
N ARG A 492 -0.85 10.56 -19.81
CA ARG A 492 -1.60 11.57 -19.05
C ARG A 492 -2.28 10.87 -17.87
N THR A 493 -1.97 11.31 -16.67
CA THR A 493 -2.47 10.78 -15.41
C THR A 493 -3.05 11.89 -14.56
N TYR A 494 -3.73 11.56 -13.47
CA TYR A 494 -4.26 12.56 -12.57
C TYR A 494 -4.30 12.05 -11.12
N LYS A 495 -4.50 12.97 -10.17
CA LYS A 495 -4.80 12.67 -8.78
C LYS A 495 -6.07 13.41 -8.38
N ALA A 496 -7.12 12.67 -8.07
CA ALA A 496 -8.35 13.26 -7.55
C ALA A 496 -8.16 13.67 -6.08
N PRO A 497 -8.79 14.76 -5.61
CA PRO A 497 -8.85 15.06 -4.20
C PRO A 497 -9.49 13.92 -3.43
N GLY A 498 -8.91 13.55 -2.28
CA GLY A 498 -9.52 12.58 -1.37
C GLY A 498 -10.77 13.16 -0.71
N VAL A 499 -11.75 12.32 -0.37
CA VAL A 499 -13.00 12.76 0.27
C VAL A 499 -12.71 13.59 1.53
N GLN A 500 -11.79 13.14 2.38
CA GLN A 500 -11.40 13.85 3.60
C GLN A 500 -10.83 15.25 3.32
N SER A 501 -10.14 15.43 2.20
CA SER A 501 -9.61 16.74 1.81
C SER A 501 -10.67 17.70 1.28
N LEU A 502 -11.86 17.21 0.94
CA LEU A 502 -13.01 18.02 0.47
C LEU A 502 -13.97 18.41 1.59
N ILE A 503 -13.85 17.82 2.79
CA ILE A 503 -14.77 18.06 3.89
C ILE A 503 -14.33 19.30 4.66
N PRO A 504 -15.13 20.37 4.71
CA PRO A 504 -14.75 21.61 5.40
C PRO A 504 -14.85 21.54 6.94
N ARG A 505 -14.96 20.32 7.50
CA ARG A 505 -14.99 20.10 8.95
C ARG A 505 -13.60 20.30 9.56
N ARG A 506 -13.54 21.06 10.65
CA ARG A 506 -12.30 21.32 11.38
C ARG A 506 -11.98 20.19 12.37
N GLN A 507 -10.76 19.72 12.34
CA GLN A 507 -10.18 18.81 13.33
C GLN A 507 -9.25 19.63 14.23
N THR A 508 -9.60 19.75 15.50
CA THR A 508 -8.94 20.66 16.44
C THR A 508 -7.67 20.06 17.06
N SER A 509 -6.58 20.82 17.04
CA SER A 509 -5.39 20.55 17.86
C SER A 509 -5.64 21.01 19.30
N VAL A 510 -5.08 20.29 20.28
CA VAL A 510 -5.19 20.64 21.72
C VAL A 510 -4.45 21.92 22.04
N ASP A 511 -3.28 22.11 21.46
CA ASP A 511 -2.40 23.26 21.70
C ASP A 511 -2.09 23.93 20.35
N ASN A 512 -3.11 24.58 19.78
CA ASN A 512 -3.09 25.14 18.43
C ASN A 512 -1.95 26.15 18.23
N ARG A 513 -1.11 25.89 17.22
CA ARG A 513 0.07 26.68 16.85
C ARG A 513 0.33 26.59 15.35
N SER A 514 1.21 27.46 14.85
CA SER A 514 1.66 27.41 13.46
C SER A 514 2.33 26.08 13.07
N THR A 515 2.98 25.41 14.03
CA THR A 515 3.64 24.10 13.85
C THR A 515 2.80 22.91 14.32
N ASP A 516 1.61 23.16 14.89
CA ASP A 516 0.60 22.17 15.29
C ASP A 516 -0.82 22.75 15.06
N PRO A 517 -1.18 23.06 13.79
CA PRO A 517 -2.44 23.71 13.46
C PRO A 517 -3.64 22.76 13.53
N ASP A 518 -4.84 23.32 13.53
CA ASP A 518 -6.05 22.57 13.17
C ASP A 518 -5.97 22.13 11.72
N TYR A 519 -6.69 21.08 11.34
CA TYR A 519 -6.83 20.65 9.96
C TYR A 519 -8.25 20.87 9.48
N GLN A 520 -8.40 21.38 8.25
CA GLN A 520 -9.69 21.60 7.62
C GLN A 520 -9.59 21.25 6.14
N GLY A 521 -10.58 20.53 5.60
CA GLY A 521 -10.64 20.24 4.16
C GLY A 521 -11.09 21.45 3.35
N ASN A 522 -10.88 21.39 2.04
CA ASN A 522 -11.22 22.43 1.07
C ASN A 522 -12.14 21.84 -0.02
N PRO A 523 -13.43 22.19 -0.05
CA PRO A 523 -14.38 21.67 -1.05
C PRO A 523 -14.08 22.13 -2.48
N ASP A 524 -13.28 23.20 -2.67
CA ASP A 524 -12.96 23.78 -3.97
C ASP A 524 -11.74 23.15 -4.65
N LEU A 525 -11.15 22.12 -4.04
CA LEU A 525 -10.00 21.43 -4.61
C LEU A 525 -10.31 20.85 -5.99
N GLN A 526 -9.40 21.13 -6.91
CA GLN A 526 -9.41 20.58 -8.27
C GLN A 526 -8.47 19.37 -8.37
N PRO A 527 -8.74 18.43 -9.29
CA PRO A 527 -7.81 17.34 -9.58
C PRO A 527 -6.46 17.87 -10.07
N GLU A 528 -5.37 17.23 -9.64
CA GLU A 528 -4.05 17.43 -10.21
C GLU A 528 -3.95 16.66 -11.53
N LEU A 529 -3.53 17.31 -12.61
CA LEU A 529 -3.35 16.69 -13.94
C LEU A 529 -1.88 16.61 -14.28
N ALA A 530 -1.40 15.42 -14.63
CA ALA A 530 0.02 15.19 -14.91
C ALA A 530 0.24 14.64 -16.31
N LEU A 531 1.16 15.26 -17.08
CA LEU A 531 1.73 14.71 -18.31
C LEU A 531 3.10 14.13 -17.99
N GLY A 532 3.30 12.88 -18.37
CA GLY A 532 4.50 12.13 -18.05
C GLY A 532 5.19 11.54 -19.26
N PHE A 533 6.53 11.53 -19.20
CA PHE A 533 7.42 10.88 -20.17
C PHE A 533 8.34 9.95 -19.40
N ASP A 534 8.48 8.72 -19.90
CA ASP A 534 9.35 7.69 -19.36
C ASP A 534 10.19 7.10 -20.49
N ALA A 535 11.46 6.85 -20.24
CA ALA A 535 12.32 6.06 -21.10
C ALA A 535 13.17 5.13 -20.26
N SER A 536 13.40 3.91 -20.74
CA SER A 536 14.29 2.96 -20.09
C SER A 536 15.08 2.16 -21.11
N TYR A 537 16.32 1.84 -20.74
CA TYR A 537 17.17 0.86 -21.40
C TYR A 537 17.33 -0.33 -20.45
N GLU A 538 17.22 -1.54 -20.97
CA GLU A 538 17.34 -2.79 -20.21
C GLU A 538 18.28 -3.74 -20.98
N HIS A 539 19.24 -4.32 -20.27
CA HIS A 539 20.19 -5.30 -20.76
C HIS A 539 20.06 -6.61 -19.99
N TYR A 540 19.69 -7.67 -20.70
CA TYR A 540 19.53 -9.03 -20.17
C TYR A 540 20.63 -9.91 -20.76
N TRP A 541 21.66 -10.29 -19.98
CA TRP A 541 22.78 -11.10 -20.51
C TRP A 541 22.73 -12.57 -20.10
N ALA A 542 21.95 -12.92 -19.08
CA ALA A 542 21.74 -14.29 -18.62
C ALA A 542 20.36 -14.41 -17.92
N GLU A 543 19.96 -15.65 -17.61
CA GLU A 543 18.77 -15.89 -16.83
C GLU A 543 18.87 -15.26 -15.43
N GLY A 544 17.89 -14.42 -15.08
CA GLY A 544 17.87 -13.65 -13.84
C GLY A 544 18.88 -12.51 -13.77
N ALA A 545 19.60 -12.19 -14.87
CA ALA A 545 20.58 -11.12 -14.93
C ALA A 545 20.07 -9.93 -15.73
N LEU A 546 20.03 -8.76 -15.10
CA LEU A 546 19.51 -7.51 -15.63
C LEU A 546 20.36 -6.31 -15.18
N LEU A 547 20.66 -5.42 -16.12
CA LEU A 547 20.99 -4.02 -15.87
C LEU A 547 19.89 -3.14 -16.48
N SER A 548 19.46 -2.11 -15.77
CA SER A 548 18.44 -1.18 -16.25
C SER A 548 18.80 0.25 -15.86
N ALA A 549 18.58 1.17 -16.80
CA ALA A 549 18.62 2.60 -16.57
C ALA A 549 17.31 3.22 -17.05
N SER A 550 16.66 4.00 -16.19
CA SER A 550 15.38 4.64 -16.50
C SER A 550 15.42 6.12 -16.17
N VAL A 551 14.85 6.93 -17.04
CA VAL A 551 14.62 8.35 -16.81
C VAL A 551 13.13 8.65 -16.89
N SER A 552 12.68 9.60 -16.08
CA SER A 552 11.29 10.02 -16.06
C SER A 552 11.14 11.51 -15.83
N THR A 553 10.11 12.11 -16.41
CA THR A 553 9.68 13.47 -16.09
C THR A 553 8.17 13.55 -16.00
N ARG A 554 7.66 14.37 -15.08
CA ARG A 554 6.23 14.65 -14.90
C ARG A 554 6.05 16.15 -14.75
N ARG A 555 5.05 16.69 -15.44
CA ARG A 555 4.56 18.04 -15.25
C ARG A 555 3.13 17.95 -14.76
N SER A 556 2.91 18.38 -13.52
CA SER A 556 1.60 18.35 -12.85
C SER A 556 1.05 19.75 -12.71
N ASP A 557 -0.14 20.00 -13.24
CA ASP A 557 -0.89 21.24 -13.04
C ASP A 557 -1.86 21.04 -11.86
N GLY A 558 -2.05 22.08 -11.03
CA GLY A 558 -2.93 22.01 -9.87
C GLY A 558 -2.36 21.19 -8.69
N TYR A 559 -1.04 21.14 -8.53
CA TYR A 559 -0.39 20.43 -7.44
C TYR A 559 -0.99 20.83 -6.07
N THR A 560 -1.42 19.83 -5.28
CA THR A 560 -2.08 20.06 -3.99
C THR A 560 -1.08 20.01 -2.85
N ARG A 561 -1.12 21.01 -1.98
CA ARG A 561 -0.26 21.17 -0.80
C ARG A 561 -1.05 21.65 0.40
N TYR A 562 -0.69 21.21 1.61
CA TYR A 562 -1.24 21.75 2.86
C TYR A 562 -0.49 23.01 3.25
N LEU A 563 -1.22 24.12 3.29
CA LEU A 563 -0.69 25.41 3.71
C LEU A 563 -1.28 25.79 5.07
N VAL A 564 -0.43 26.33 5.94
CA VAL A 564 -0.83 26.81 7.26
C VAL A 564 -1.07 28.32 7.22
N GLY A 565 -2.21 28.74 7.72
CA GLY A 565 -2.59 30.14 7.88
C GLY A 565 -3.23 30.40 9.25
N PHE A 566 -3.26 31.66 9.66
CA PHE A 566 -3.99 32.11 10.86
C PHE A 566 -5.31 32.74 10.41
N ASP A 567 -6.44 32.23 10.90
CA ASP A 567 -7.79 32.72 10.50
C ASP A 567 -8.32 33.87 11.35
N GLY A 568 -7.48 34.44 12.20
CA GLY A 568 -7.84 35.49 13.16
C GLY A 568 -8.05 34.96 14.59
N ALA A 569 -8.26 33.65 14.75
CA ALA A 569 -8.47 32.99 16.04
C ALA A 569 -7.54 31.78 16.24
N ARG A 570 -7.32 30.99 15.19
CA ARG A 570 -6.58 29.72 15.25
C ARG A 570 -5.70 29.51 14.02
N TRP A 571 -4.63 28.75 14.19
CA TRP A 571 -3.82 28.26 13.09
C TRP A 571 -4.52 27.09 12.41
N VAL A 572 -4.64 27.13 11.10
CA VAL A 572 -5.35 26.12 10.29
C VAL A 572 -4.48 25.68 9.13
N ALA A 573 -4.30 24.37 8.97
CA ALA A 573 -3.73 23.73 7.80
C ALA A 573 -4.86 23.32 6.86
N MET A 574 -4.81 23.78 5.61
CA MET A 574 -5.82 23.49 4.60
C MET A 574 -5.14 23.06 3.28
N PRO A 575 -5.64 22.02 2.58
CA PRO A 575 -5.13 21.65 1.27
C PRO A 575 -5.54 22.67 0.22
N MET A 576 -4.59 23.09 -0.61
CA MET A 576 -4.79 24.08 -1.67
C MET A 576 -4.07 23.64 -2.94
N ASN A 577 -4.61 23.98 -4.11
CA ASN A 577 -3.90 23.82 -5.37
C ASN A 577 -2.82 24.92 -5.49
N ALA A 578 -1.55 24.53 -5.34
CA ALA A 578 -0.39 25.41 -5.23
C ALA A 578 0.34 25.65 -6.59
N GLY A 579 -0.40 25.58 -7.69
CA GLY A 579 0.14 25.85 -9.02
C GLY A 579 0.74 24.60 -9.68
N ARG A 580 1.81 24.79 -10.45
CA ARG A 580 2.45 23.73 -11.19
C ARG A 580 3.63 23.12 -10.43
N ALA A 581 3.79 21.79 -10.60
CA ALA A 581 4.96 21.06 -10.12
C ALA A 581 5.60 20.28 -11.26
N THR A 582 6.94 20.29 -11.30
CA THR A 582 7.72 19.47 -12.23
C THR A 582 8.59 18.49 -11.45
N THR A 583 8.58 17.22 -11.85
CA THR A 583 9.45 16.18 -11.27
C THR A 583 10.32 15.55 -12.35
N ARG A 584 11.52 15.14 -11.98
CA ARG A 584 12.44 14.39 -12.82
C ARG A 584 13.04 13.27 -11.98
N GLY A 585 13.28 12.10 -12.59
CA GLY A 585 13.87 10.95 -11.92
C GLY A 585 14.86 10.24 -12.80
N LEU A 586 15.92 9.71 -12.19
CA LEU A 586 16.87 8.77 -12.75
C LEU A 586 16.92 7.55 -11.85
N GLU A 587 16.70 6.37 -12.42
CA GLU A 587 16.78 5.10 -11.69
C GLU A 587 17.76 4.17 -12.39
N LEU A 588 18.67 3.58 -11.62
CA LEU A 588 19.61 2.55 -12.05
C LEU A 588 19.32 1.27 -11.26
N GLU A 589 19.33 0.13 -11.93
CA GLU A 589 19.10 -1.17 -11.31
C GLU A 589 20.06 -2.21 -11.87
N ALA A 590 20.61 -3.03 -10.99
CA ALA A 590 21.37 -4.23 -11.31
C ALA A 590 20.84 -5.40 -10.48
N LYS A 591 20.56 -6.53 -11.13
CA LYS A 591 20.12 -7.78 -10.48
C LYS A 591 20.73 -8.94 -11.25
N PHE A 592 21.46 -9.80 -10.56
CA PHE A 592 22.06 -10.97 -11.23
C PHE A 592 22.52 -12.03 -10.22
N PRO A 593 22.42 -13.33 -10.57
CA PRO A 593 23.15 -14.37 -9.87
C PRO A 593 24.64 -14.26 -10.17
N LEU A 594 25.50 -14.46 -9.19
CA LEU A 594 26.97 -14.34 -9.34
C LEU A 594 27.52 -15.31 -10.42
N LYS A 595 26.87 -16.47 -10.60
CA LYS A 595 27.16 -17.42 -11.67
C LYS A 595 27.00 -16.85 -13.09
N ALA A 596 26.24 -15.76 -13.27
CA ALA A 596 26.12 -15.08 -14.57
C ALA A 596 27.36 -14.27 -14.96
N LEU A 597 28.30 -14.06 -14.03
CA LEU A 597 29.57 -13.37 -14.25
C LEU A 597 30.78 -14.29 -14.07
N ILE A 598 30.69 -15.28 -13.16
CA ILE A 598 31.79 -16.14 -12.77
C ILE A 598 31.31 -17.59 -12.80
N ASP A 599 31.85 -18.39 -13.71
CA ASP A 599 31.57 -19.81 -13.80
C ASP A 599 32.01 -20.53 -12.51
N GLY A 600 31.13 -21.44 -12.01
CA GLY A 600 31.41 -22.16 -10.78
C GLY A 600 31.24 -21.35 -9.50
N ALA A 601 30.80 -20.08 -9.58
CA ALA A 601 30.50 -19.26 -8.42
C ALA A 601 29.43 -19.90 -7.52
N PRO A 602 29.48 -19.65 -6.18
CA PRO A 602 28.45 -20.10 -5.26
C PRO A 602 27.10 -19.47 -5.61
N ALA A 603 26.00 -20.09 -5.10
CA ALA A 603 24.65 -19.63 -5.33
C ALA A 603 24.38 -18.30 -4.56
N ILE A 604 24.98 -17.24 -5.03
CA ILE A 604 24.83 -15.86 -4.54
C ILE A 604 24.06 -15.06 -5.57
N ASP A 605 22.99 -14.40 -5.10
CA ASP A 605 22.22 -13.42 -5.89
C ASP A 605 22.53 -12.02 -5.38
N LEU A 606 22.86 -11.13 -6.29
CA LEU A 606 23.16 -9.72 -6.03
C LEU A 606 22.09 -8.82 -6.63
N ARG A 607 21.74 -7.77 -5.91
CA ARG A 607 20.87 -6.70 -6.39
C ARG A 607 21.32 -5.35 -5.86
N ALA A 608 21.23 -4.36 -6.72
CA ALA A 608 21.49 -2.96 -6.40
C ALA A 608 20.50 -2.07 -7.14
N SER A 609 20.03 -1.02 -6.51
CA SER A 609 19.29 0.03 -7.18
C SER A 609 19.59 1.38 -6.57
N VAL A 610 19.58 2.42 -7.40
CA VAL A 610 19.73 3.81 -6.99
C VAL A 610 18.70 4.65 -7.73
N SER A 611 17.98 5.50 -7.00
CA SER A 611 17.03 6.47 -7.56
C SER A 611 17.38 7.88 -7.12
N ARG A 612 17.56 8.78 -8.08
CA ARG A 612 17.76 10.21 -7.85
C ARG A 612 16.56 10.97 -8.37
N ASN A 613 15.95 11.82 -7.52
CA ASN A 613 14.76 12.58 -7.83
C ASN A 613 14.98 14.07 -7.64
N TRP A 614 14.46 14.87 -8.56
CA TRP A 614 14.44 16.33 -8.52
C TRP A 614 13.00 16.81 -8.68
N SER A 615 12.66 17.89 -8.04
CA SER A 615 11.35 18.54 -8.24
C SER A 615 11.42 20.02 -7.97
N GLU A 616 10.43 20.71 -8.52
CA GLU A 616 10.21 22.15 -8.38
C GLU A 616 8.71 22.43 -8.36
N VAL A 617 8.26 23.31 -7.46
CA VAL A 617 6.89 23.81 -7.35
C VAL A 617 6.90 25.31 -7.64
N GLU A 618 6.29 25.73 -8.75
CA GLU A 618 6.36 27.12 -9.24
C GLU A 618 5.75 28.16 -8.27
N GLY A 619 4.75 27.77 -7.48
CA GLY A 619 4.06 28.65 -6.53
C GLY A 619 4.88 29.04 -5.29
N VAL A 620 6.11 28.51 -5.13
CA VAL A 620 6.98 28.80 -3.97
C VAL A 620 8.31 29.37 -4.46
N PRO A 621 8.58 30.66 -4.22
CA PRO A 621 9.82 31.27 -4.69
C PRO A 621 11.05 30.81 -3.90
N GLY A 622 12.21 30.80 -4.55
CA GLY A 622 13.51 30.55 -3.95
C GLY A 622 13.91 29.07 -3.86
N PRO A 623 15.07 28.76 -3.27
CA PRO A 623 15.61 27.42 -3.21
C PRO A 623 14.81 26.52 -2.25
N GLY A 624 14.81 25.20 -2.52
CA GLY A 624 14.13 24.21 -1.68
C GLY A 624 12.62 24.11 -1.94
N ASN A 625 12.09 24.71 -3.00
CA ASN A 625 10.68 24.64 -3.44
C ASN A 625 10.32 23.29 -4.08
N ARG A 626 10.66 22.20 -3.39
CA ARG A 626 10.44 20.82 -3.87
C ARG A 626 9.03 20.34 -3.57
N LEU A 627 8.66 19.17 -4.14
CA LEU A 627 7.47 18.45 -3.72
C LEU A 627 7.58 18.07 -2.24
N ASP A 628 6.45 18.09 -1.56
CA ASP A 628 6.34 17.68 -0.17
C ASP A 628 6.72 16.20 -0.03
N SER A 629 7.56 15.90 0.94
CA SER A 629 7.99 14.53 1.23
C SER A 629 8.70 13.80 0.07
N GLN A 630 9.25 14.50 -0.92
CA GLN A 630 10.06 13.87 -1.97
C GLN A 630 11.38 13.37 -1.40
N THR A 631 11.70 12.10 -1.65
CA THR A 631 13.02 11.54 -1.34
C THR A 631 14.00 11.90 -2.45
N PRO A 632 15.04 12.71 -2.19
CA PRO A 632 15.97 13.16 -3.24
C PRO A 632 16.83 12.03 -3.79
N LEU A 633 17.34 11.16 -2.92
CA LEU A 633 18.17 10.01 -3.26
C LEU A 633 17.74 8.81 -2.43
N SER A 634 17.56 7.66 -3.06
CA SER A 634 17.41 6.38 -2.38
C SER A 634 18.27 5.34 -3.05
N ALA A 635 18.81 4.39 -2.28
CA ALA A 635 19.59 3.28 -2.76
C ALA A 635 19.23 2.02 -1.99
N ASN A 636 19.23 0.87 -2.69
CA ASN A 636 19.04 -0.44 -2.07
C ASN A 636 20.17 -1.35 -2.56
N LEU A 637 20.80 -2.07 -1.64
CA LEU A 637 21.77 -3.12 -1.91
C LEU A 637 21.29 -4.41 -1.26
N GLY A 638 21.45 -5.54 -1.92
CA GLY A 638 21.04 -6.82 -1.37
C GLY A 638 21.93 -7.95 -1.83
N ILE A 639 22.16 -8.90 -0.96
CA ILE A 639 22.90 -10.13 -1.18
C ILE A 639 22.13 -11.31 -0.58
N ASP A 640 22.01 -12.39 -1.31
CA ASP A 640 21.45 -13.65 -0.86
C ASP A 640 22.40 -14.78 -1.16
N TYR A 641 22.56 -15.70 -0.22
CA TYR A 641 23.39 -16.90 -0.36
C TYR A 641 22.63 -18.13 0.06
N LYS A 642 22.70 -19.17 -0.75
CA LYS A 642 22.07 -20.46 -0.46
C LYS A 642 23.09 -21.56 -0.50
N VAL A 643 23.18 -22.31 0.61
CA VAL A 643 24.08 -23.47 0.73
C VAL A 643 23.38 -24.60 1.50
N GLY A 644 23.17 -25.75 0.85
CA GLY A 644 22.50 -26.90 1.47
C GLY A 644 21.13 -26.55 2.06
N LYS A 645 20.98 -26.73 3.37
CA LYS A 645 19.75 -26.43 4.13
C LYS A 645 19.64 -25.00 4.62
N VAL A 646 20.69 -24.18 4.42
CA VAL A 646 20.75 -22.79 4.88
C VAL A 646 20.52 -21.85 3.71
N SER A 647 19.66 -20.84 3.92
CA SER A 647 19.59 -19.66 3.07
C SER A 647 19.78 -18.44 3.98
N THR A 648 20.63 -17.52 3.60
CA THR A 648 20.90 -16.29 4.36
C THR A 648 21.00 -15.11 3.40
N GLY A 649 20.73 -13.93 3.89
CA GLY A 649 20.89 -12.71 3.10
C GLY A 649 20.86 -11.47 3.96
N ALA A 650 21.28 -10.38 3.33
CA ALA A 650 21.24 -9.05 3.92
C ALA A 650 20.78 -8.04 2.88
N SER A 651 20.13 -6.99 3.33
CA SER A 651 19.79 -5.83 2.52
C SER A 651 20.08 -4.53 3.27
N PHE A 652 20.60 -3.56 2.55
CA PHE A 652 20.85 -2.22 3.04
C PHE A 652 20.03 -1.24 2.21
N ALA A 653 19.18 -0.46 2.88
CA ALA A 653 18.39 0.59 2.27
C ALA A 653 18.85 1.96 2.80
N TYR A 654 19.16 2.85 1.87
CA TYR A 654 19.50 4.24 2.12
C TYR A 654 18.40 5.15 1.59
N LYS A 655 17.99 6.12 2.38
CA LYS A 655 17.03 7.17 2.01
C LYS A 655 17.58 8.50 2.50
N ASP A 656 17.88 9.39 1.56
CA ASP A 656 18.37 10.73 1.88
C ASP A 656 17.34 11.56 2.60
N GLY A 657 17.80 12.40 3.49
CA GLY A 657 17.00 13.40 4.16
C GLY A 657 16.43 14.41 3.18
N MET A 658 15.39 15.08 3.59
CA MET A 658 14.70 16.06 2.76
C MET A 658 14.56 17.37 3.52
N GLN A 659 14.90 18.45 2.86
CA GLN A 659 14.52 19.81 3.25
C GLN A 659 13.61 20.38 2.17
N VAL A 660 12.40 20.80 2.55
CA VAL A 660 11.43 21.36 1.63
C VAL A 660 10.88 22.68 2.16
N ARG A 661 10.77 23.65 1.28
CA ARG A 661 10.07 24.90 1.50
C ARG A 661 8.63 24.76 1.00
N LEU A 662 7.68 24.77 1.93
CA LEU A 662 6.25 24.58 1.64
C LEU A 662 5.56 25.87 1.23
N SER A 663 5.98 27.00 1.82
CA SER A 663 5.55 28.34 1.48
C SER A 663 6.69 29.34 1.79
N GLU A 664 6.47 30.60 1.62
CA GLU A 664 7.42 31.64 2.05
C GLU A 664 7.74 31.57 3.54
N ARG A 665 6.79 31.10 4.35
CA ARG A 665 6.86 31.05 5.81
C ARG A 665 7.05 29.65 6.39
N GLN A 666 6.76 28.60 5.63
CA GLN A 666 6.70 27.23 6.12
C GLN A 666 7.76 26.34 5.49
N SER A 667 8.48 25.58 6.31
CA SER A 667 9.42 24.56 5.86
C SER A 667 9.30 23.26 6.65
N ALA A 668 9.74 22.17 6.05
CA ALA A 668 9.80 20.85 6.70
C ALA A 668 11.13 20.18 6.39
N VAL A 669 11.63 19.40 7.36
CA VAL A 669 12.87 18.62 7.24
C VAL A 669 12.59 17.20 7.74
N THR A 670 13.10 16.22 7.03
CA THR A 670 13.20 14.81 7.49
C THR A 670 14.66 14.39 7.40
N ASP A 671 15.14 13.64 8.37
CA ASP A 671 16.53 13.18 8.38
C ASP A 671 16.77 12.00 7.44
N THR A 672 18.04 11.79 7.10
CA THR A 672 18.51 10.63 6.36
C THR A 672 18.23 9.35 7.16
N ARG A 673 17.84 8.28 6.46
CA ARG A 673 17.59 6.98 7.05
C ARG A 673 18.40 5.88 6.36
N ARG A 674 18.98 5.01 7.18
CA ARG A 674 19.73 3.82 6.76
C ARG A 674 19.12 2.61 7.46
N ASP A 675 18.66 1.64 6.72
CA ASP A 675 18.06 0.42 7.25
C ASP A 675 18.88 -0.78 6.80
N LEU A 676 19.45 -1.50 7.74
CA LEU A 676 20.15 -2.77 7.52
C LEU A 676 19.26 -3.90 8.03
N GLU A 677 18.94 -4.82 7.14
CA GLU A 677 18.19 -6.04 7.42
C GLU A 677 19.05 -7.26 7.13
N ALA A 678 18.87 -8.33 7.91
CA ALA A 678 19.50 -9.62 7.64
C ALA A 678 18.61 -10.78 8.08
N TYR A 679 18.76 -11.93 7.43
CA TYR A 679 18.01 -13.14 7.82
C TYR A 679 18.85 -14.40 7.66
N VAL A 680 18.45 -15.42 8.42
CA VAL A 680 18.90 -16.80 8.28
C VAL A 680 17.66 -17.70 8.26
N LEU A 681 17.56 -18.56 7.26
CA LEU A 681 16.55 -19.62 7.12
C LEU A 681 17.23 -20.96 7.20
N TYR A 682 16.78 -21.83 8.10
CA TYR A 682 17.23 -23.23 8.20
C TYR A 682 16.08 -24.18 7.88
N LYS A 683 16.28 -25.07 6.90
CA LYS A 683 15.32 -26.10 6.51
C LYS A 683 15.64 -27.41 7.24
N PHE A 684 14.87 -27.75 8.27
CA PHE A 684 14.95 -29.04 8.95
C PHE A 684 14.55 -30.19 8.00
N SER A 685 13.43 -29.97 7.28
CA SER A 685 12.88 -30.87 6.28
C SER A 685 12.16 -30.08 5.18
N PRO A 686 11.68 -30.71 4.09
CA PRO A 686 10.83 -30.03 3.11
C PRO A 686 9.53 -29.46 3.68
N LYS A 687 9.11 -29.93 4.86
CA LYS A 687 7.87 -29.54 5.54
C LYS A 687 8.06 -28.63 6.75
N LEU A 688 9.28 -28.47 7.27
CA LEU A 688 9.55 -27.68 8.49
C LEU A 688 10.79 -26.81 8.31
N GLN A 689 10.62 -25.51 8.53
CA GLN A 689 11.74 -24.57 8.51
C GLN A 689 11.61 -23.52 9.61
N LEU A 690 12.76 -22.99 10.04
CA LEU A 690 12.88 -21.88 10.97
C LEU A 690 13.59 -20.74 10.28
N ARG A 691 13.04 -19.55 10.45
CA ARG A 691 13.63 -18.30 9.99
C ARG A 691 13.85 -17.37 11.17
N VAL A 692 15.01 -16.74 11.22
CA VAL A 692 15.32 -15.63 12.11
C VAL A 692 15.71 -14.44 11.26
N ALA A 693 15.09 -13.29 11.48
CA ALA A 693 15.34 -12.05 10.76
C ALA A 693 15.53 -10.89 11.72
N GLY A 694 16.43 -9.98 11.37
CA GLY A 694 16.67 -8.71 12.03
C GLY A 694 16.41 -7.54 11.09
N GLN A 695 15.76 -6.49 11.57
CA GLN A 695 15.46 -5.25 10.86
C GLN A 695 15.95 -4.06 11.66
N ASN A 696 16.26 -2.95 10.99
CA ASN A 696 16.85 -1.76 11.59
C ASN A 696 18.07 -2.09 12.46
N LEU A 697 18.96 -2.94 11.97
CA LEU A 697 20.14 -3.43 12.70
C LEU A 697 21.16 -2.32 13.03
N LEU A 698 21.02 -1.14 12.40
CA LEU A 698 21.81 0.05 12.70
C LEU A 698 21.22 0.89 13.84
N ASP A 699 20.04 0.50 14.36
CA ASP A 699 19.33 1.16 15.46
C ASP A 699 19.07 2.65 15.18
N GLU A 700 18.66 2.99 13.97
CA GLU A 700 18.38 4.37 13.60
C GLU A 700 16.95 4.78 14.00
N ASP A 701 16.87 5.94 14.64
CA ASP A 701 15.63 6.58 15.03
C ASP A 701 15.02 7.38 13.86
N PHE A 702 13.75 7.73 14.00
CA PHE A 702 13.07 8.61 13.06
C PHE A 702 12.98 10.02 13.62
N THR A 703 13.51 11.02 12.89
CA THR A 703 13.38 12.42 13.26
C THR A 703 12.78 13.23 12.12
N ALA A 704 11.94 14.19 12.48
CA ALA A 704 11.33 15.14 11.56
C ALA A 704 11.16 16.50 12.24
N SER A 705 11.23 17.57 11.47
CA SER A 705 10.99 18.92 11.96
C SER A 705 10.15 19.76 11.00
N ASN A 706 9.32 20.61 11.57
CA ASN A 706 8.54 21.63 10.89
C ASN A 706 8.94 22.98 11.42
N SER A 707 8.99 23.99 10.55
CA SER A 707 9.22 25.36 10.96
C SER A 707 8.24 26.31 10.29
N TYR A 708 7.94 27.40 10.98
CA TYR A 708 7.08 28.47 10.52
C TYR A 708 7.64 29.84 10.93
N LEU A 709 7.67 30.78 9.99
CA LEU A 709 8.04 32.17 10.27
C LEU A 709 6.79 32.98 10.64
N GLU A 710 6.55 33.15 11.94
CA GLU A 710 5.42 33.93 12.47
C GLU A 710 5.74 35.43 12.41
N GLU A 711 4.77 36.21 11.93
CA GLU A 711 4.88 37.67 11.90
C GLU A 711 4.93 38.23 13.32
N GLY A 712 5.86 39.12 13.60
CA GLY A 712 6.05 39.71 14.92
C GLY A 712 6.71 38.85 15.98
N ARG A 713 6.74 37.50 15.81
CA ARG A 713 7.37 36.57 16.74
C ARG A 713 8.70 36.05 16.24
N GLY A 714 8.80 35.74 14.96
CA GLY A 714 9.99 35.17 14.33
C GLY A 714 9.87 33.68 13.98
N LEU A 715 10.99 32.95 13.98
CA LEU A 715 11.03 31.53 13.55
C LEU A 715 10.58 30.62 14.68
N VAL A 716 9.55 29.82 14.43
CA VAL A 716 9.11 28.71 15.31
C VAL A 716 9.52 27.37 14.68
N LEU A 717 10.17 26.52 15.45
CA LEU A 717 10.66 25.21 15.04
C LEU A 717 10.07 24.15 15.96
N ARG A 718 9.52 23.07 15.39
CA ARG A 718 9.10 21.87 16.12
C ARG A 718 9.84 20.67 15.54
N ARG A 719 10.56 19.94 16.39
CA ARG A 719 11.29 18.73 16.05
C ARG A 719 10.75 17.54 16.86
N SER A 720 10.42 16.46 16.18
CA SER A 720 9.95 15.21 16.79
C SER A 720 10.99 14.13 16.60
N ALA A 721 11.30 13.37 17.66
CA ALA A 721 12.20 12.24 17.66
C ALA A 721 11.46 11.00 18.19
N TYR A 722 11.44 9.93 17.38
CA TYR A 722 10.77 8.67 17.68
C TYR A 722 11.78 7.52 17.64
N PRO A 723 12.02 6.81 18.74
CA PRO A 723 12.87 5.61 18.73
C PRO A 723 12.17 4.49 17.94
N VAL A 724 12.86 3.95 16.96
CA VAL A 724 12.36 2.82 16.13
C VAL A 724 12.81 1.49 16.72
N GLY A 725 14.07 1.39 17.11
CA GLY A 725 14.70 0.22 17.70
C GLY A 725 15.00 -0.93 16.73
N VAL A 726 15.92 -1.80 17.12
CA VAL A 726 16.26 -3.03 16.42
C VAL A 726 15.13 -4.03 16.59
N THR A 727 14.62 -4.59 15.50
CA THR A 727 13.56 -5.60 15.50
C THR A 727 14.13 -6.98 15.19
N LEU A 728 13.85 -7.96 16.06
CA LEU A 728 14.12 -9.38 15.83
C LEU A 728 12.81 -10.13 15.64
N ARG A 729 12.79 -11.04 14.65
CA ARG A 729 11.65 -11.91 14.36
C ARG A 729 12.10 -13.34 14.19
N ALA A 730 11.46 -14.27 14.89
CA ALA A 730 11.62 -15.71 14.68
C ALA A 730 10.31 -16.28 14.13
N THR A 731 10.39 -17.08 13.06
CA THR A 731 9.21 -17.65 12.37
C THR A 731 9.45 -19.14 12.16
N VAL A 732 8.53 -19.98 12.65
CA VAL A 732 8.43 -21.39 12.33
C VAL A 732 7.38 -21.58 11.25
N GLU A 733 7.75 -22.27 10.17
CA GLU A 733 6.87 -22.55 9.04
C GLU A 733 6.73 -24.08 8.91
N ALA A 734 5.50 -24.58 8.96
CA ALA A 734 5.18 -26.01 8.88
C ALA A 734 4.18 -26.29 7.77
N LYS A 735 4.47 -27.28 6.89
CA LYS A 735 3.59 -27.83 5.85
C LYS A 735 3.14 -29.23 6.25
N PHE A 736 1.87 -29.57 6.08
CA PHE A 736 1.33 -30.86 6.52
C PHE A 736 0.32 -31.46 5.54
#